data_93f46ac994b2db9e64f6e23ab25975a8
#
_entry.id   93f46ac994b2db9e64f6e23ab25975a8
#
_cell.length_a   1.000
_cell.length_b   1.000
_cell.length_c   1.000
_cell.angle_alpha   90.00
_cell.angle_beta   90.00
_cell.angle_gamma   90.00
#
_symmetry.space_group_name_H-M   'P 1'
#
loop_
_entity.id
_entity.type
_entity.pdbx_description
1 polymer ?
#
loop_
_entity_poly.entity_id
_entity_poly.type
_entity_poly.pdbx_seq_one_letter_code
_entity_poly.pdbx_strand_id
1 'polypeptide(L)'
;MLSKLDVCCRFVFYRETDTIELSSMSKLRFEVVTAAFAKKAVEVPDCTERPSDYFAVKVFNREKMFKYLPKDVYSKLIDVIDNDAPLDSSIADSVAEGMKRWAVENGATHYTHWFHPLTETTAEKHDAFIEHNGKGGVLEEFSGKLLVQQEPDASSFPNGGIRSTFEARGYSAWDPTSPAFLMDDTLCVPTVFISYTGEALDYKAPLLKSLRAVDKAATDVCRYFDKNVKKVTTYLGWEQEYFLVDEGMLLARPDLLLTGRTLMGHDSAKNQQLEDHYFGSIPKRVAAFMKELEIEAMKLGIPAKTCHNEAAPNQFELAPIYEECNLAVDHNMLIMAIMKEVARRHGFRVLLHEKPFKGVNGSGKHNNWSLGTDTGVLLMAPGKSDKENLRFITFVVNTLAAIYRHNGLLKASIMSAANAHRLGAAEAPPAIISSFLGSHLSSVLDHMETTDDVVKILSKRELRLNIPAIPELMIDNTDRNRTSPFAFTGNRFEFRGVGSEANCASAMIALNTAMAEQLTIFKNEVDVLIDKGLAKEDALVRVIRKYIKYSKPVRFDGNGYSKEWCEEAMHRGLDCEASAPLVFDRYLDKESVEMFRKMEVMTETELRARNEIKWEMYTKKIQIEARVLGDLALNHIIPTATKYQSSLLDNVIKMEQVIGKEEGDRLSSGNIELVKQMAGHVEEIRRLVAELVERRKVANRITLEREKAIAYHDMVAPMLEEIRQHIDQLELVVDNELWTLPKYRELLFIV
;
A
#
# COMPACT_ATOMS: atom_id res chain seq x y z
N MET A 1 3.40 56.02 -17.40
CA MET A 1 4.50 55.18 -16.95
C MET A 1 3.96 53.79 -16.70
N LEU A 2 3.97 53.02 -17.77
CA LEU A 2 3.58 51.59 -17.79
C LEU A 2 4.85 50.78 -17.80
N SER A 3 5.08 49.93 -16.81
CA SER A 3 5.93 48.76 -16.94
C SER A 3 5.87 47.93 -15.67
N LYS A 4 5.51 46.68 -15.82
CA LYS A 4 5.61 45.50 -14.96
C LYS A 4 4.26 44.88 -14.56
N LEU A 5 3.70 44.19 -15.53
CA LEU A 5 2.80 43.06 -15.33
C LEU A 5 2.99 42.13 -16.53
N ASP A 6 3.96 41.24 -16.41
CA ASP A 6 4.17 40.17 -17.37
C ASP A 6 4.81 39.01 -16.61
N VAL A 7 4.01 38.24 -15.89
CA VAL A 7 4.29 36.83 -15.54
C VAL A 7 2.92 36.19 -15.40
N CYS A 8 2.43 35.56 -16.44
CA CYS A 8 1.62 34.36 -16.39
C CYS A 8 1.19 33.95 -17.81
N CYS A 9 1.26 32.67 -18.06
CA CYS A 9 0.79 31.98 -19.28
C CYS A 9 1.72 32.05 -20.49
N ARG A 10 2.84 31.33 -20.46
CA ARG A 10 3.40 30.79 -21.69
C ARG A 10 2.67 29.51 -22.08
N PHE A 11 1.52 29.68 -22.75
CA PHE A 11 1.08 28.71 -23.73
C PHE A 11 2.04 28.80 -24.92
N VAL A 12 2.73 27.70 -25.20
CA VAL A 12 3.55 27.59 -26.41
C VAL A 12 2.58 27.47 -27.58
N PHE A 13 2.31 28.60 -28.27
CA PHE A 13 1.72 28.57 -29.60
C PHE A 13 2.77 28.08 -30.57
N TYR A 14 2.58 26.86 -31.10
CA TYR A 14 3.22 26.45 -32.34
C TYR A 14 2.70 27.32 -33.47
N ARG A 15 3.63 27.78 -34.33
CA ARG A 15 3.36 28.62 -35.50
C ARG A 15 2.33 27.95 -36.41
N GLU A 16 1.32 28.72 -36.80
CA GLU A 16 0.48 28.48 -37.95
C GLU A 16 1.33 28.35 -39.22
N THR A 17 1.31 27.22 -39.81
CA THR A 17 1.19 26.84 -41.23
C THR A 17 1.39 25.33 -41.36
N ASP A 18 0.37 24.59 -41.03
CA ASP A 18 0.07 23.31 -41.67
C ASP A 18 -1.40 23.01 -41.40
N THR A 19 -2.13 22.83 -42.45
CA THR A 19 -3.51 22.32 -42.44
C THR A 19 -3.58 21.15 -41.49
N ILE A 20 -4.31 21.31 -40.36
CA ILE A 20 -4.69 20.22 -39.49
C ILE A 20 -5.64 19.32 -40.28
N GLU A 21 -5.10 18.41 -41.09
CA GLU A 21 -5.82 17.21 -41.42
C GLU A 21 -6.19 16.56 -40.09
N LEU A 22 -7.47 16.26 -39.89
CA LEU A 22 -7.98 15.46 -38.78
C LEU A 22 -7.20 14.13 -38.75
N SER A 23 -6.09 14.11 -38.03
CA SER A 23 -5.24 12.95 -37.90
C SER A 23 -6.01 11.85 -37.18
N SER A 24 -5.97 10.66 -37.70
CA SER A 24 -6.59 9.48 -37.10
C SER A 24 -6.10 9.31 -35.66
N MET A 25 -6.91 8.77 -34.73
CA MET A 25 -6.53 8.52 -33.34
C MET A 25 -5.28 7.61 -33.21
N SER A 26 -4.94 6.82 -34.21
CA SER A 26 -3.70 6.05 -34.32
C SER A 26 -2.44 6.95 -34.34
N LYS A 27 -2.56 8.14 -34.93
CA LYS A 27 -1.45 9.12 -34.95
C LYS A 27 -1.11 9.59 -33.53
N LEU A 28 -2.10 9.78 -32.67
CA LEU A 28 -1.87 10.14 -31.25
C LEU A 28 -1.00 9.09 -30.53
N ARG A 29 -1.28 7.80 -30.71
CA ARG A 29 -0.47 6.73 -30.11
C ARG A 29 0.99 6.84 -30.53
N PHE A 30 1.28 6.95 -31.82
CA PHE A 30 2.66 7.06 -32.31
C PHE A 30 3.33 8.38 -31.89
N GLU A 31 2.57 9.47 -31.82
CA GLU A 31 3.06 10.77 -31.33
C GLU A 31 3.48 10.67 -29.85
N VAL A 32 2.66 10.09 -28.96
CA VAL A 32 3.01 9.94 -27.55
C VAL A 32 4.17 8.96 -27.34
N VAL A 33 4.25 7.87 -28.10
CA VAL A 33 5.38 6.93 -28.07
C VAL A 33 6.68 7.62 -28.49
N THR A 34 6.65 8.36 -29.60
CA THR A 34 7.82 9.13 -30.09
C THR A 34 8.24 10.21 -29.11
N ALA A 35 7.27 10.93 -28.56
CA ALA A 35 7.49 11.97 -27.55
C ALA A 35 8.13 11.38 -26.28
N ALA A 36 7.62 10.25 -25.78
CA ALA A 36 8.16 9.57 -24.61
C ALA A 36 9.62 9.12 -24.85
N PHE A 37 9.88 8.50 -25.98
CA PHE A 37 11.24 8.05 -26.36
C PHE A 37 12.23 9.22 -26.49
N ALA A 38 11.78 10.40 -26.91
CA ALA A 38 12.61 11.59 -27.07
C ALA A 38 12.89 12.32 -25.75
N LYS A 39 12.16 12.02 -24.66
CA LYS A 39 12.36 12.68 -23.36
C LYS A 39 13.72 12.35 -22.78
N LYS A 40 14.38 13.37 -22.25
CA LYS A 40 15.64 13.24 -21.52
C LYS A 40 15.37 13.24 -20.00
N ALA A 41 16.35 12.74 -19.24
CA ALA A 41 16.34 12.90 -17.80
C ALA A 41 16.28 14.39 -17.42
N VAL A 42 15.45 14.73 -16.44
CA VAL A 42 15.41 16.07 -15.84
C VAL A 42 16.70 16.26 -15.04
N GLU A 43 17.30 17.42 -15.15
CA GLU A 43 18.46 17.77 -14.32
C GLU A 43 17.96 18.03 -12.89
N VAL A 44 18.29 17.15 -11.98
CA VAL A 44 18.08 17.36 -10.55
C VAL A 44 19.27 18.18 -10.04
N PRO A 45 19.05 19.33 -9.40
CA PRO A 45 20.13 20.13 -8.83
C PRO A 45 21.06 19.24 -8.00
N ASP A 46 22.37 19.38 -8.23
CA ASP A 46 23.33 18.67 -7.42
C ASP A 46 23.21 19.12 -5.97
N CYS A 47 22.66 18.25 -5.13
CA CYS A 47 22.71 18.46 -3.70
C CYS A 47 24.16 18.21 -3.28
N THR A 48 24.95 19.29 -3.19
CA THR A 48 26.33 19.23 -2.70
C THR A 48 26.39 19.05 -1.18
N GLU A 49 25.25 19.19 -0.52
CA GLU A 49 25.08 18.97 0.92
C GLU A 49 24.97 17.48 1.24
N ARG A 50 25.44 17.08 2.41
CA ARG A 50 25.28 15.71 2.89
C ARG A 50 23.82 15.46 3.29
N PRO A 51 23.29 14.25 3.14
CA PRO A 51 21.91 13.94 3.60
C PRO A 51 21.60 14.38 5.01
N SER A 52 22.57 14.32 5.93
CA SER A 52 22.43 14.79 7.31
C SER A 52 22.18 16.31 7.42
N ASP A 53 22.60 17.09 6.42
CA ASP A 53 22.52 18.55 6.49
C ASP A 53 21.13 19.07 6.10
N TYR A 54 20.37 18.30 5.29
CA TYR A 54 19.01 18.64 4.89
C TYR A 54 17.93 17.69 5.43
N PHE A 55 18.29 16.65 6.18
CA PHE A 55 17.31 15.73 6.78
C PHE A 55 16.36 16.46 7.73
N ALA A 56 15.06 16.27 7.55
CA ALA A 56 14.00 16.84 8.37
C ALA A 56 13.99 18.39 8.47
N VAL A 57 14.56 19.09 7.47
CA VAL A 57 14.54 20.57 7.47
C VAL A 57 13.11 21.13 7.40
N LYS A 58 12.18 20.41 6.76
CA LYS A 58 10.77 20.76 6.67
C LYS A 58 9.90 20.18 7.81
N VAL A 59 10.48 19.66 8.90
CA VAL A 59 9.77 19.01 10.01
C VAL A 59 9.97 19.78 11.30
N PHE A 60 8.90 20.04 12.04
CA PHE A 60 8.95 20.61 13.39
C PHE A 60 9.35 19.53 14.40
N ASN A 61 10.61 19.07 14.29
CA ASN A 61 11.22 18.03 15.09
C ASN A 61 11.64 18.52 16.46
N ARG A 62 12.19 17.62 17.30
CA ARG A 62 12.63 17.94 18.68
C ARG A 62 13.63 19.09 18.76
N GLU A 63 14.53 19.21 17.79
CA GLU A 63 15.50 20.30 17.71
C GLU A 63 14.80 21.65 17.53
N LYS A 64 13.83 21.73 16.61
CA LYS A 64 13.02 22.91 16.36
C LYS A 64 12.06 23.20 17.51
N MET A 65 11.45 22.17 18.11
CA MET A 65 10.67 22.30 19.35
C MET A 65 11.51 22.96 20.45
N PHE A 66 12.74 22.48 20.66
CA PHE A 66 13.65 23.07 21.66
C PHE A 66 14.03 24.52 21.36
N LYS A 67 14.19 24.87 20.07
CA LYS A 67 14.56 26.23 19.63
C LYS A 67 13.40 27.22 19.73
N TYR A 68 12.17 26.80 19.42
CA TYR A 68 11.01 27.66 19.25
C TYR A 68 10.06 27.69 20.45
N LEU A 69 10.16 26.75 21.38
CA LEU A 69 9.29 26.64 22.55
C LEU A 69 10.01 27.12 23.82
N PRO A 70 9.29 27.70 24.80
CA PRO A 70 9.79 27.87 26.16
C PRO A 70 10.25 26.53 26.75
N LYS A 71 11.29 26.53 27.59
CA LYS A 71 11.90 25.31 28.14
C LYS A 71 10.93 24.41 28.90
N ASP A 72 10.06 25.00 29.69
CA ASP A 72 9.04 24.28 30.48
C ASP A 72 7.96 23.68 29.58
N VAL A 73 7.54 24.40 28.54
CA VAL A 73 6.61 23.90 27.50
C VAL A 73 7.23 22.74 26.73
N TYR A 74 8.48 22.91 26.29
CA TYR A 74 9.24 21.84 25.63
C TYR A 74 9.29 20.57 26.50
N SER A 75 9.67 20.70 27.78
CA SER A 75 9.79 19.55 28.69
C SER A 75 8.45 18.82 28.86
N LYS A 76 7.35 19.56 29.01
CA LYS A 76 6.00 18.97 29.10
C LYS A 76 5.59 18.27 27.80
N LEU A 77 5.86 18.88 26.65
CA LEU A 77 5.54 18.29 25.35
C LEU A 77 6.33 17.01 25.09
N ILE A 78 7.62 16.98 25.45
CA ILE A 78 8.45 15.77 25.32
C ILE A 78 7.96 14.66 26.26
N ASP A 79 7.47 14.99 27.46
CA ASP A 79 6.88 13.99 28.37
C ASP A 79 5.59 13.37 27.78
N VAL A 80 4.76 14.17 27.11
CA VAL A 80 3.60 13.67 26.35
C VAL A 80 4.04 12.71 25.24
N ILE A 81 5.07 13.07 24.46
CA ILE A 81 5.54 12.27 23.31
C ILE A 81 6.20 10.96 23.76
N ASP A 82 7.02 11.01 24.81
CA ASP A 82 7.85 9.85 25.22
C ASP A 82 7.13 8.91 26.19
N ASN A 83 6.32 9.46 27.09
CA ASN A 83 5.74 8.74 28.22
C ASN A 83 4.21 8.63 28.17
N ASP A 84 3.57 9.01 27.03
CA ASP A 84 2.11 9.02 26.87
C ASP A 84 1.39 9.81 27.98
N ALA A 85 2.02 10.86 28.49
CA ALA A 85 1.44 11.74 29.50
C ALA A 85 0.23 12.50 28.92
N PRO A 86 -0.80 12.82 29.71
CA PRO A 86 -1.91 13.63 29.23
C PRO A 86 -1.43 15.00 28.74
N LEU A 87 -1.92 15.43 27.57
CA LEU A 87 -1.62 16.75 27.06
C LEU A 87 -2.28 17.82 27.95
N ASP A 88 -1.44 18.67 28.56
CA ASP A 88 -1.91 19.84 29.29
C ASP A 88 -2.33 20.95 28.32
N SER A 89 -3.63 21.24 28.25
CA SER A 89 -4.15 22.30 27.36
C SER A 89 -3.54 23.67 27.62
N SER A 90 -2.95 23.89 28.78
CA SER A 90 -2.29 25.17 29.13
C SER A 90 -1.03 25.45 28.32
N ILE A 91 -0.43 24.43 27.68
CA ILE A 91 0.74 24.63 26.80
C ILE A 91 0.38 24.80 25.33
N ALA A 92 -0.86 24.55 24.94
CA ALA A 92 -1.28 24.50 23.54
C ALA A 92 -1.03 25.81 22.79
N ASP A 93 -1.34 26.96 23.40
CA ASP A 93 -1.11 28.27 22.78
C ASP A 93 0.40 28.55 22.57
N SER A 94 1.25 28.16 23.52
CA SER A 94 2.69 28.33 23.39
C SER A 94 3.28 27.40 22.31
N VAL A 95 2.76 26.18 22.17
CA VAL A 95 3.17 25.25 21.12
C VAL A 95 2.72 25.77 19.77
N ALA A 96 1.46 26.19 19.63
CA ALA A 96 0.91 26.74 18.40
C ALA A 96 1.69 27.96 17.92
N GLU A 97 2.00 28.92 18.82
CA GLU A 97 2.80 30.12 18.49
C GLU A 97 4.22 29.76 18.05
N GLY A 98 4.88 28.81 18.73
CA GLY A 98 6.22 28.36 18.35
C GLY A 98 6.22 27.64 16.99
N MET A 99 5.21 26.82 16.72
CA MET A 99 5.02 26.10 15.47
C MET A 99 4.70 27.06 14.31
N LYS A 100 3.79 28.01 14.52
CA LYS A 100 3.47 29.07 13.55
C LYS A 100 4.69 29.91 13.20
N ARG A 101 5.43 30.39 14.22
CA ARG A 101 6.63 31.20 14.01
C ARG A 101 7.66 30.45 13.16
N TRP A 102 7.91 29.17 13.45
CA TRP A 102 8.78 28.35 12.64
C TRP A 102 8.25 28.18 11.22
N ALA A 103 6.95 27.93 11.03
CA ALA A 103 6.34 27.71 9.73
C ALA A 103 6.41 28.98 8.86
N VAL A 104 6.05 30.14 9.40
CA VAL A 104 6.09 31.42 8.69
C VAL A 104 7.53 31.83 8.34
N GLU A 105 8.51 31.61 9.24
CA GLU A 105 9.94 31.83 8.93
C GLU A 105 10.45 30.95 7.77
N ASN A 106 9.78 29.81 7.50
CA ASN A 106 10.06 28.90 6.39
C ASN A 106 9.09 29.07 5.19
N GLY A 107 8.31 30.17 5.14
CA GLY A 107 7.50 30.56 4.00
C GLY A 107 6.07 30.04 4.00
N ALA A 108 5.61 29.42 5.08
CA ALA A 108 4.22 28.97 5.17
C ALA A 108 3.26 30.14 5.31
N THR A 109 2.14 30.08 4.60
CA THR A 109 1.03 31.03 4.62
C THR A 109 -0.27 30.40 5.08
N HIS A 110 -0.32 29.07 5.08
CA HIS A 110 -1.48 28.26 5.41
C HIS A 110 -1.12 27.18 6.42
N TYR A 111 -2.14 26.59 7.04
CA TYR A 111 -2.05 25.39 7.87
C TYR A 111 -3.21 24.45 7.56
N THR A 112 -3.03 23.17 7.87
CA THR A 112 -4.07 22.17 7.73
C THR A 112 -3.93 21.10 8.82
N HIS A 113 -5.06 20.55 9.26
CA HIS A 113 -5.09 19.27 9.94
C HIS A 113 -4.99 18.16 8.90
N TRP A 114 -3.94 17.37 8.99
CA TRP A 114 -3.60 16.29 8.06
C TRP A 114 -3.91 14.95 8.68
N PHE A 115 -4.74 14.11 8.03
CA PHE A 115 -5.20 12.84 8.56
C PHE A 115 -5.44 11.79 7.45
N HIS A 116 -5.68 10.53 7.83
CA HIS A 116 -5.87 9.38 6.95
C HIS A 116 -7.32 8.90 6.96
N PRO A 117 -8.22 9.42 6.11
CA PRO A 117 -9.59 8.93 6.01
C PRO A 117 -9.64 7.49 5.47
N LEU A 118 -10.80 6.85 5.58
CA LEU A 118 -11.01 5.46 5.14
C LEU A 118 -11.06 5.29 3.60
N THR A 119 -10.46 6.23 2.86
CA THR A 119 -10.36 6.25 1.39
C THR A 119 -8.97 5.84 0.86
N GLU A 120 -8.07 5.34 1.71
CA GLU A 120 -6.69 4.98 1.40
C GLU A 120 -5.83 6.18 0.88
N THR A 121 -6.23 7.41 1.21
CA THR A 121 -5.52 8.65 0.85
C THR A 121 -5.29 9.51 2.10
N THR A 122 -4.72 10.70 1.92
CA THR A 122 -4.65 11.73 2.95
C THR A 122 -5.74 12.77 2.73
N ALA A 123 -6.17 13.43 3.80
CA ALA A 123 -7.12 14.53 3.75
C ALA A 123 -6.52 15.78 4.39
N GLU A 124 -6.82 16.92 3.79
CA GLU A 124 -6.35 18.22 4.20
C GLU A 124 -7.38 19.29 3.81
N LYS A 125 -7.44 20.36 4.63
CA LYS A 125 -8.25 21.53 4.39
C LYS A 125 -7.40 22.75 4.76
N HIS A 126 -6.92 23.48 3.77
CA HIS A 126 -5.99 24.58 3.98
C HIS A 126 -6.73 25.82 4.48
N ASP A 127 -6.37 26.28 5.66
CA ASP A 127 -6.81 27.55 6.24
C ASP A 127 -5.61 28.52 6.27
N ALA A 128 -5.80 29.77 5.83
CA ALA A 128 -4.75 30.76 5.88
C ALA A 128 -4.47 31.22 7.34
N PHE A 129 -3.23 31.55 7.65
CA PHE A 129 -2.86 32.18 8.92
C PHE A 129 -3.35 33.63 9.00
N ILE A 130 -4.65 33.87 8.91
CA ILE A 130 -5.19 35.22 8.97
C ILE A 130 -6.34 35.33 9.97
N GLU A 131 -6.31 36.41 10.77
CA GLU A 131 -7.38 36.83 11.65
C GLU A 131 -7.55 38.36 11.56
N HIS A 132 -8.74 38.85 11.83
CA HIS A 132 -8.98 40.29 11.84
C HIS A 132 -8.31 40.97 13.03
N ASN A 133 -7.53 42.04 12.79
CA ASN A 133 -6.90 42.82 13.86
C ASN A 133 -7.85 43.86 14.53
N GLY A 134 -9.14 43.84 14.18
CA GLY A 134 -10.15 44.77 14.69
C GLY A 134 -10.00 46.23 14.21
N LYS A 135 -9.01 46.55 13.35
CA LYS A 135 -8.69 47.90 12.86
C LYS A 135 -8.70 47.98 11.34
N GLY A 136 -9.38 47.04 10.67
CA GLY A 136 -9.50 46.99 9.22
C GLY A 136 -8.31 46.32 8.50
N GLY A 137 -7.43 45.66 9.20
CA GLY A 137 -6.35 44.82 8.70
C GLY A 137 -6.44 43.40 9.22
N VAL A 138 -5.42 42.60 8.90
CA VAL A 138 -5.26 41.20 9.36
C VAL A 138 -3.93 41.04 10.09
N LEU A 139 -3.83 39.94 10.83
CA LEU A 139 -2.61 39.47 11.47
C LEU A 139 -2.53 37.93 11.25
N GLU A 140 -1.32 37.38 11.33
CA GLU A 140 -1.10 35.93 11.30
C GLU A 140 -1.41 35.34 12.66
N GLU A 141 -2.45 34.49 12.74
CA GLU A 141 -2.85 33.81 13.95
C GLU A 141 -2.94 32.29 13.75
N PHE A 142 -2.45 31.56 14.73
CA PHE A 142 -2.65 30.12 14.90
C PHE A 142 -2.68 29.84 16.40
N SER A 143 -3.87 29.77 16.98
CA SER A 143 -4.08 29.57 18.42
C SER A 143 -3.96 28.12 18.81
N GLY A 144 -3.74 27.87 20.11
CA GLY A 144 -3.75 26.52 20.66
C GLY A 144 -5.06 25.79 20.45
N LYS A 145 -6.20 26.51 20.37
CA LYS A 145 -7.47 25.92 20.02
C LYS A 145 -7.45 25.35 18.60
N LEU A 146 -6.90 26.10 17.63
CA LEU A 146 -6.79 25.68 16.22
C LEU A 146 -5.79 24.53 16.03
N LEU A 147 -4.74 24.50 16.86
CA LEU A 147 -3.80 23.39 16.90
C LEU A 147 -4.44 22.10 17.41
N VAL A 148 -5.14 22.19 18.56
CA VAL A 148 -5.62 20.99 19.27
C VAL A 148 -6.83 20.37 18.59
N GLN A 149 -7.76 21.21 18.05
CA GLN A 149 -9.02 20.72 17.51
C GLN A 149 -9.52 21.61 16.38
N GLN A 150 -10.05 20.96 15.33
CA GLN A 150 -10.86 21.60 14.30
C GLN A 150 -12.17 20.83 14.08
N GLU A 151 -13.12 21.47 13.39
CA GLU A 151 -14.46 20.92 13.10
C GLU A 151 -14.67 20.82 11.58
N PRO A 152 -13.98 19.91 10.85
CA PRO A 152 -14.21 19.72 9.43
C PRO A 152 -15.57 19.09 9.16
N ASP A 153 -16.12 19.39 7.96
CA ASP A 153 -17.35 18.75 7.49
C ASP A 153 -17.09 17.27 7.19
N ALA A 154 -17.75 16.39 7.95
CA ALA A 154 -17.62 14.93 7.82
C ALA A 154 -18.65 14.32 6.87
N SER A 155 -19.60 15.10 6.29
CA SER A 155 -20.69 14.56 5.48
C SER A 155 -20.24 13.92 4.18
N SER A 156 -19.10 14.37 3.62
CA SER A 156 -18.51 13.84 2.38
C SER A 156 -17.60 12.63 2.60
N PHE A 157 -17.21 12.33 3.84
CA PHE A 157 -16.37 11.18 4.14
C PHE A 157 -17.18 9.88 4.26
N PRO A 158 -16.64 8.73 3.80
CA PRO A 158 -17.24 7.44 4.04
C PRO A 158 -17.39 7.20 5.55
N ASN A 159 -18.59 6.84 5.99
CA ASN A 159 -18.87 6.62 7.41
C ASN A 159 -19.58 5.29 7.70
N GLY A 160 -19.85 4.48 6.65
CA GLY A 160 -20.44 3.14 6.80
C GLY A 160 -21.77 3.10 7.55
N GLY A 161 -22.57 4.16 7.46
CA GLY A 161 -23.87 4.26 8.11
C GLY A 161 -23.83 4.64 9.60
N ILE A 162 -22.67 4.98 10.17
CA ILE A 162 -22.58 5.55 11.54
C ILE A 162 -23.41 6.83 11.62
N ARG A 163 -23.42 7.63 10.55
CA ARG A 163 -24.11 8.90 10.48
C ARG A 163 -24.92 9.06 9.19
N SER A 164 -25.98 9.84 9.28
CA SER A 164 -26.71 10.30 8.08
C SER A 164 -25.91 11.39 7.36
N THR A 165 -26.05 11.48 6.05
CA THR A 165 -25.32 12.47 5.21
C THR A 165 -25.62 13.93 5.55
N PHE A 166 -26.73 14.22 6.24
CA PHE A 166 -27.06 15.57 6.71
C PHE A 166 -26.42 15.93 8.07
N GLU A 167 -25.77 14.99 8.75
CA GLU A 167 -25.03 15.22 9.99
C GLU A 167 -23.58 15.52 9.65
N ALA A 168 -23.25 16.80 9.46
CA ALA A 168 -21.99 17.22 8.88
C ALA A 168 -20.81 17.33 9.85
N ARG A 169 -21.07 17.49 11.19
CA ARG A 169 -19.97 17.78 12.12
C ARG A 169 -19.11 16.57 12.43
N GLY A 170 -17.80 16.71 12.27
CA GLY A 170 -16.76 15.83 12.80
C GLY A 170 -15.70 16.65 13.52
N TYR A 171 -14.73 15.98 14.13
CA TYR A 171 -13.62 16.63 14.82
C TYR A 171 -12.29 16.02 14.35
N SER A 172 -11.31 16.88 14.06
CA SER A 172 -9.92 16.47 14.00
C SER A 172 -9.21 16.88 15.29
N ALA A 173 -8.35 16.03 15.82
CA ALA A 173 -7.61 16.28 17.04
C ALA A 173 -6.11 16.00 16.84
N TRP A 174 -5.28 16.94 17.29
CA TRP A 174 -3.83 16.88 17.14
C TRP A 174 -3.23 15.62 17.78
N ASP A 175 -2.33 14.97 17.04
CA ASP A 175 -1.48 13.89 17.52
C ASP A 175 -0.06 14.44 17.76
N PRO A 176 0.36 14.75 19.00
CA PRO A 176 1.68 15.25 19.28
C PRO A 176 2.80 14.23 19.09
N THR A 177 2.47 12.92 18.98
CA THR A 177 3.46 11.85 18.77
C THR A 177 3.98 11.79 17.34
N SER A 178 3.31 12.49 16.41
CA SER A 178 3.75 12.68 15.03
C SER A 178 4.08 14.14 14.78
N PRO A 179 5.31 14.49 14.33
CA PRO A 179 5.73 15.87 14.20
C PRO A 179 5.01 16.55 13.01
N ALA A 180 4.65 17.84 13.19
CA ALA A 180 4.15 18.67 12.12
C ALA A 180 5.25 18.94 11.07
N PHE A 181 4.84 19.14 9.81
CA PHE A 181 5.75 19.32 8.68
C PHE A 181 5.23 20.35 7.68
N LEU A 182 6.10 20.80 6.77
CA LEU A 182 5.76 21.75 5.72
C LEU A 182 5.66 21.06 4.37
N MET A 183 4.50 21.15 3.74
CA MET A 183 4.31 20.85 2.32
C MET A 183 4.05 22.18 1.59
N ASP A 184 4.90 22.48 0.64
CA ASP A 184 4.90 23.76 -0.08
C ASP A 184 4.82 24.96 0.89
N ASP A 185 3.74 25.73 0.86
CA ASP A 185 3.46 26.88 1.73
C ASP A 185 2.52 26.59 2.90
N THR A 186 2.30 25.30 3.22
CA THR A 186 1.31 24.85 4.19
C THR A 186 1.95 24.08 5.34
N LEU A 187 1.63 24.48 6.57
CA LEU A 187 1.92 23.73 7.79
C LEU A 187 0.91 22.59 7.95
N CYS A 188 1.36 21.35 7.81
CA CYS A 188 0.57 20.15 8.03
C CYS A 188 0.72 19.66 9.45
N VAL A 189 -0.39 19.57 10.18
CA VAL A 189 -0.46 19.07 11.56
C VAL A 189 -1.10 17.68 11.56
N PRO A 190 -0.36 16.60 11.90
CA PRO A 190 -0.94 15.26 11.98
C PRO A 190 -2.03 15.16 13.03
N THR A 191 -3.17 14.60 12.66
CA THR A 191 -4.36 14.50 13.52
C THR A 191 -5.06 13.16 13.39
N VAL A 192 -5.89 12.83 14.37
CA VAL A 192 -6.95 11.84 14.25
C VAL A 192 -8.23 12.53 13.78
N PHE A 193 -9.15 11.77 13.18
CA PHE A 193 -10.44 12.26 12.72
C PHE A 193 -11.57 11.38 13.25
N ILE A 194 -12.51 11.99 13.98
CA ILE A 194 -13.61 11.31 14.66
C ILE A 194 -14.97 11.92 14.29
N SER A 195 -16.01 11.14 14.39
CA SER A 195 -17.39 11.59 14.24
C SER A 195 -17.80 12.52 15.41
N TYR A 196 -18.94 13.20 15.26
CA TYR A 196 -19.53 13.99 16.34
C TYR A 196 -19.80 13.17 17.61
N THR A 197 -20.08 11.88 17.46
CA THR A 197 -20.39 10.94 18.54
C THR A 197 -19.15 10.19 19.06
N GLY A 198 -17.97 10.43 18.47
CA GLY A 198 -16.69 9.96 18.97
C GLY A 198 -16.12 8.71 18.28
N GLU A 199 -16.81 8.15 17.27
CA GLU A 199 -16.28 7.01 16.51
C GLU A 199 -15.16 7.46 15.57
N ALA A 200 -14.12 6.66 15.46
CA ALA A 200 -13.01 6.91 14.56
C ALA A 200 -13.43 6.76 13.08
N LEU A 201 -13.25 7.82 12.29
CA LEU A 201 -13.49 7.87 10.84
C LEU A 201 -12.18 7.85 10.03
N ASP A 202 -11.08 7.52 10.68
CA ASP A 202 -9.73 7.45 10.11
C ASP A 202 -9.04 6.12 10.44
N TYR A 203 -7.82 5.94 9.94
CA TYR A 203 -6.96 4.81 10.30
C TYR A 203 -6.09 5.10 11.54
N LYS A 204 -5.78 6.37 11.82
CA LYS A 204 -4.78 6.75 12.83
C LYS A 204 -5.29 6.51 14.25
N ALA A 205 -6.53 6.84 14.56
CA ALA A 205 -7.07 6.66 15.91
C ALA A 205 -7.07 5.18 16.36
N PRO A 206 -7.56 4.19 15.57
CA PRO A 206 -7.42 2.78 15.93
C PRO A 206 -5.97 2.29 15.92
N LEU A 207 -5.09 2.84 15.06
CA LEU A 207 -3.67 2.51 15.07
C LEU A 207 -3.04 2.86 16.42
N LEU A 208 -3.20 4.10 16.88
CA LEU A 208 -2.67 4.56 18.18
C LEU A 208 -3.21 3.73 19.34
N LYS A 209 -4.50 3.39 19.34
CA LYS A 209 -5.10 2.49 20.33
C LYS A 209 -4.47 1.09 20.29
N SER A 210 -4.22 0.54 19.10
CA SER A 210 -3.59 -0.79 18.95
C SER A 210 -2.13 -0.81 19.43
N LEU A 211 -1.39 0.27 19.17
CA LEU A 211 -0.01 0.46 19.64
C LEU A 211 0.05 0.51 21.16
N ARG A 212 -0.86 1.25 21.78
CA ARG A 212 -0.98 1.29 23.25
C ARG A 212 -1.36 -0.08 23.84
N ALA A 213 -2.25 -0.81 23.18
CA ALA A 213 -2.65 -2.14 23.66
C ALA A 213 -1.48 -3.13 23.62
N VAL A 214 -0.70 -3.16 22.52
CA VAL A 214 0.44 -4.06 22.40
C VAL A 214 1.60 -3.64 23.30
N ASP A 215 1.86 -2.35 23.47
CA ASP A 215 2.85 -1.85 24.44
C ASP A 215 2.57 -2.37 25.84
N LYS A 216 1.35 -2.14 26.35
CA LYS A 216 0.93 -2.62 27.67
C LYS A 216 1.12 -4.12 27.85
N ALA A 217 0.61 -4.91 26.91
CA ALA A 217 0.66 -6.36 26.98
C ALA A 217 2.10 -6.90 26.86
N ALA A 218 2.90 -6.32 25.97
CA ALA A 218 4.29 -6.72 25.76
C ALA A 218 5.18 -6.30 26.94
N THR A 219 5.00 -5.10 27.49
CA THR A 219 5.70 -4.63 28.68
C THR A 219 5.44 -5.55 29.88
N ASP A 220 4.19 -5.96 30.08
CA ASP A 220 3.83 -6.88 31.17
C ASP A 220 4.52 -8.25 31.01
N VAL A 221 4.64 -8.78 29.81
CA VAL A 221 5.38 -10.03 29.54
C VAL A 221 6.90 -9.82 29.65
N CYS A 222 7.43 -8.69 29.19
CA CYS A 222 8.87 -8.37 29.31
C CYS A 222 9.35 -8.36 30.77
N ARG A 223 8.50 -7.97 31.71
CA ARG A 223 8.82 -7.93 33.15
C ARG A 223 9.15 -9.29 33.78
N TYR A 224 8.80 -10.39 33.13
CA TYR A 224 9.31 -11.71 33.52
C TYR A 224 10.82 -11.83 33.31
N PHE A 225 11.36 -11.13 32.32
CA PHE A 225 12.75 -11.18 31.91
C PHE A 225 13.56 -9.98 32.40
N ASP A 226 12.98 -8.78 32.33
CA ASP A 226 13.62 -7.54 32.80
C ASP A 226 12.59 -6.61 33.44
N LYS A 227 12.73 -6.37 34.73
CA LYS A 227 11.84 -5.50 35.53
C LYS A 227 12.00 -4.01 35.22
N ASN A 228 13.08 -3.62 34.51
CA ASN A 228 13.37 -2.22 34.20
C ASN A 228 12.58 -1.76 32.94
N VAL A 229 12.04 -2.67 32.15
CA VAL A 229 11.25 -2.33 30.98
C VAL A 229 9.97 -1.61 31.40
N LYS A 230 9.78 -0.42 30.86
CA LYS A 230 8.63 0.45 31.09
C LYS A 230 7.76 0.61 29.87
N LYS A 231 8.34 0.52 28.66
CA LYS A 231 7.66 0.70 27.38
C LYS A 231 8.19 -0.30 26.34
N VAL A 232 7.29 -0.81 25.51
CA VAL A 232 7.62 -1.59 24.31
C VAL A 232 7.08 -0.88 23.10
N THR A 233 7.97 -0.48 22.21
CA THR A 233 7.64 0.21 20.97
C THR A 233 7.48 -0.78 19.84
N THR A 234 6.43 -0.62 19.05
CA THR A 234 6.26 -1.31 17.77
C THR A 234 7.02 -0.56 16.69
N TYR A 235 7.83 -1.27 15.93
CA TYR A 235 8.56 -0.75 14.78
C TYR A 235 7.98 -1.27 13.47
N LEU A 236 8.00 -0.42 12.46
CA LEU A 236 7.59 -0.72 11.10
C LEU A 236 8.63 -0.19 10.11
N GLY A 237 9.06 -1.07 9.19
CA GLY A 237 9.79 -0.67 7.98
C GLY A 237 8.96 -1.14 6.77
N TRP A 238 8.43 -0.20 6.03
CA TRP A 238 7.67 -0.52 4.82
C TRP A 238 8.58 -0.55 3.59
N GLU A 239 8.23 -1.39 2.61
CA GLU A 239 8.89 -1.49 1.31
C GLU A 239 7.84 -1.13 0.26
N GLN A 240 7.94 0.07 -0.33
CA GLN A 240 6.97 0.58 -1.29
C GLN A 240 7.37 0.21 -2.71
N GLU A 241 6.71 -0.79 -3.28
CA GLU A 241 6.81 -1.08 -4.70
C GLU A 241 5.84 -0.20 -5.50
N TYR A 242 6.22 0.11 -6.75
CA TYR A 242 5.42 0.94 -7.65
C TYR A 242 5.85 0.75 -9.10
N PHE A 243 4.94 1.09 -10.05
CA PHE A 243 5.28 1.20 -11.46
C PHE A 243 5.37 2.67 -11.89
N LEU A 244 6.24 2.94 -12.84
CA LEU A 244 6.29 4.22 -13.55
C LEU A 244 5.83 4.03 -14.99
N VAL A 245 4.98 4.94 -15.48
CA VAL A 245 4.55 5.00 -16.87
C VAL A 245 4.75 6.42 -17.37
N ASP A 246 5.18 6.58 -18.63
CA ASP A 246 5.25 7.92 -19.22
C ASP A 246 3.88 8.60 -19.21
N GLU A 247 3.84 9.86 -18.80
CA GLU A 247 2.58 10.60 -18.61
C GLU A 247 1.74 10.65 -19.90
N GLY A 248 2.36 10.86 -21.06
CA GLY A 248 1.66 10.88 -22.34
C GLY A 248 1.01 9.54 -22.68
N MET A 249 1.71 8.44 -22.40
CA MET A 249 1.17 7.10 -22.65
C MET A 249 0.03 6.76 -21.68
N LEU A 250 0.13 7.16 -20.42
CA LEU A 250 -0.96 6.97 -19.46
C LEU A 250 -2.21 7.75 -19.88
N LEU A 251 -2.05 9.00 -20.31
CA LEU A 251 -3.17 9.83 -20.80
C LEU A 251 -3.84 9.24 -22.06
N ALA A 252 -3.09 8.51 -22.89
CA ALA A 252 -3.62 7.79 -24.05
C ALA A 252 -4.29 6.45 -23.69
N ARG A 253 -4.34 6.07 -22.39
CA ARG A 253 -4.94 4.83 -21.88
C ARG A 253 -6.00 5.16 -20.82
N PRO A 254 -7.28 5.31 -21.21
CA PRO A 254 -8.37 5.63 -20.26
C PRO A 254 -8.49 4.64 -19.09
N ASP A 255 -8.20 3.37 -19.28
CA ASP A 255 -8.18 2.37 -18.22
C ASP A 255 -7.11 2.68 -17.17
N LEU A 256 -5.85 2.93 -17.55
CA LEU A 256 -4.79 3.31 -16.61
C LEU A 256 -5.12 4.62 -15.90
N LEU A 257 -5.67 5.60 -16.61
CA LEU A 257 -6.02 6.91 -16.05
C LEU A 257 -7.11 6.80 -14.97
N LEU A 258 -8.15 5.99 -15.21
CA LEU A 258 -9.36 5.95 -14.38
C LEU A 258 -9.36 4.83 -13.34
N THR A 259 -8.59 3.76 -13.56
CA THR A 259 -8.59 2.59 -12.67
C THR A 259 -7.22 2.25 -12.09
N GLY A 260 -6.14 2.87 -12.59
CA GLY A 260 -4.77 2.55 -12.18
C GLY A 260 -4.24 1.23 -12.76
N ARG A 261 -5.06 0.50 -13.55
CA ARG A 261 -4.66 -0.76 -14.20
C ARG A 261 -5.14 -0.87 -15.63
N THR A 262 -4.50 -1.74 -16.39
CA THR A 262 -4.95 -2.09 -17.76
C THR A 262 -6.12 -3.07 -17.72
N LEU A 263 -7.23 -2.72 -18.35
CA LEU A 263 -8.41 -3.59 -18.51
C LEU A 263 -8.35 -4.43 -19.78
N MET A 264 -7.40 -4.13 -20.68
CA MET A 264 -7.10 -4.84 -21.90
C MET A 264 -5.62 -4.72 -22.23
N GLY A 265 -5.10 -5.58 -23.08
CA GLY A 265 -3.73 -5.57 -23.58
C GLY A 265 -3.13 -6.97 -23.61
N HIS A 266 -2.65 -7.35 -24.79
CA HIS A 266 -1.93 -8.61 -24.98
C HIS A 266 -0.52 -8.50 -24.43
N ASP A 267 0.00 -9.61 -23.87
CA ASP A 267 1.36 -9.69 -23.35
C ASP A 267 2.39 -9.33 -24.42
N SER A 268 3.43 -8.62 -24.01
CA SER A 268 4.56 -8.30 -24.90
C SER A 268 5.37 -9.56 -25.21
N ALA A 269 5.94 -9.65 -26.41
CA ALA A 269 6.85 -10.74 -26.79
C ALA A 269 8.07 -10.85 -25.88
N LYS A 270 8.62 -9.70 -25.43
CA LYS A 270 9.52 -9.61 -24.29
C LYS A 270 8.66 -9.28 -23.07
N ASN A 271 8.85 -10.05 -22.02
CA ASN A 271 8.20 -9.87 -20.73
C ASN A 271 9.28 -9.62 -19.65
N GLN A 272 9.12 -10.05 -18.40
CA GLN A 272 10.14 -9.97 -17.36
C GLN A 272 11.16 -11.12 -17.51
N GLN A 273 12.11 -10.98 -18.44
CA GLN A 273 13.08 -11.97 -18.86
C GLN A 273 14.45 -11.34 -19.02
N LEU A 274 15.50 -12.16 -18.87
CA LEU A 274 16.91 -11.77 -19.12
C LEU A 274 17.34 -10.59 -18.25
N GLU A 275 17.46 -9.38 -18.84
CA GLU A 275 17.92 -8.16 -18.16
C GLU A 275 16.86 -7.49 -17.26
N ASP A 276 15.59 -7.87 -17.36
CA ASP A 276 14.53 -7.37 -16.49
C ASP A 276 14.58 -8.13 -15.17
N HIS A 277 15.22 -7.57 -14.19
CA HIS A 277 15.41 -8.17 -12.88
C HIS A 277 15.86 -7.13 -11.84
N TYR A 278 15.80 -7.52 -10.60
CA TYR A 278 16.10 -6.74 -9.40
C TYR A 278 17.46 -6.00 -9.44
N PHE A 279 18.48 -6.58 -10.04
CA PHE A 279 19.84 -5.99 -10.14
C PHE A 279 20.14 -5.36 -11.50
N GLY A 280 19.14 -5.11 -12.34
CA GLY A 280 19.29 -4.43 -13.62
C GLY A 280 19.75 -2.98 -13.46
N SER A 281 20.27 -2.41 -14.54
CA SER A 281 20.64 -0.99 -14.55
C SER A 281 19.40 -0.11 -14.47
N ILE A 282 19.42 0.90 -13.61
CA ILE A 282 18.32 1.85 -13.49
C ILE A 282 18.37 2.82 -14.69
N PRO A 283 17.26 2.98 -15.46
CA PRO A 283 17.21 3.94 -16.55
C PRO A 283 17.50 5.37 -16.06
N LYS A 284 18.18 6.18 -16.87
CA LYS A 284 18.62 7.53 -16.45
C LYS A 284 17.48 8.45 -16.04
N ARG A 285 16.33 8.41 -16.73
CA ARG A 285 15.16 9.20 -16.36
C ARG A 285 14.62 8.79 -14.99
N VAL A 286 14.56 7.48 -14.73
CA VAL A 286 14.13 6.92 -13.46
C VAL A 286 15.12 7.25 -12.34
N ALA A 287 16.41 7.15 -12.58
CA ALA A 287 17.44 7.52 -11.61
C ALA A 287 17.34 8.99 -11.19
N ALA A 288 17.02 9.89 -12.12
CA ALA A 288 16.77 11.30 -11.82
C ALA A 288 15.51 11.50 -10.94
N PHE A 289 14.43 10.80 -11.27
CA PHE A 289 13.23 10.77 -10.46
C PHE A 289 13.50 10.25 -9.03
N MET A 290 14.17 9.10 -8.90
CA MET A 290 14.52 8.51 -7.61
C MET A 290 15.37 9.46 -6.76
N LYS A 291 16.38 10.12 -7.37
CA LYS A 291 17.24 11.09 -6.68
C LYS A 291 16.43 12.26 -6.11
N GLU A 292 15.52 12.85 -6.89
CA GLU A 292 14.68 13.95 -6.42
C GLU A 292 13.70 13.48 -5.34
N LEU A 293 13.08 12.31 -5.52
CA LEU A 293 12.17 11.71 -4.54
C LEU A 293 12.86 11.48 -3.18
N GLU A 294 14.08 10.94 -3.19
CA GLU A 294 14.87 10.74 -1.96
C GLU A 294 15.17 12.06 -1.26
N ILE A 295 15.55 13.10 -2.00
CA ILE A 295 15.83 14.43 -1.44
C ILE A 295 14.58 15.03 -0.80
N GLU A 296 13.44 15.03 -1.49
CA GLU A 296 12.19 15.57 -0.95
C GLU A 296 11.69 14.75 0.26
N ALA A 297 11.80 13.42 0.20
CA ALA A 297 11.48 12.53 1.31
C ALA A 297 12.34 12.86 2.55
N MET A 298 13.66 12.98 2.38
CA MET A 298 14.57 13.27 3.50
C MET A 298 14.32 14.65 4.10
N LYS A 299 13.99 15.67 3.29
CA LYS A 299 13.59 16.99 3.81
C LYS A 299 12.37 16.93 4.72
N LEU A 300 11.46 16.00 4.46
CA LEU A 300 10.27 15.73 5.26
C LEU A 300 10.49 14.70 6.38
N GLY A 301 11.75 14.34 6.66
CA GLY A 301 12.09 13.45 7.75
C GLY A 301 11.90 11.97 7.45
N ILE A 302 11.51 11.61 6.22
CA ILE A 302 11.41 10.20 5.80
C ILE A 302 12.81 9.66 5.55
N PRO A 303 13.28 8.65 6.28
CA PRO A 303 14.65 8.15 6.16
C PRO A 303 14.79 7.20 4.96
N ALA A 304 14.52 7.70 3.75
CA ALA A 304 14.66 6.96 2.50
C ALA A 304 16.09 6.42 2.37
N LYS A 305 16.23 5.12 2.11
CA LYS A 305 17.55 4.47 2.15
C LYS A 305 17.87 3.69 0.89
N THR A 306 16.91 2.97 0.33
CA THR A 306 17.15 2.04 -0.76
C THR A 306 16.15 2.29 -1.88
N CYS A 307 16.66 2.48 -3.10
CA CYS A 307 15.86 2.53 -4.31
C CYS A 307 16.49 1.58 -5.33
N HIS A 308 15.69 0.76 -6.00
CA HIS A 308 16.16 -0.21 -6.99
C HIS A 308 15.05 -0.59 -7.98
N ASN A 309 15.44 -1.34 -9.02
CA ASN A 309 14.50 -2.00 -9.90
C ASN A 309 13.82 -3.17 -9.17
N GLU A 310 12.57 -3.44 -9.52
CA GLU A 310 11.87 -4.68 -9.21
C GLU A 310 11.89 -5.65 -10.41
N ALA A 311 11.26 -6.83 -10.23
CA ALA A 311 11.37 -7.89 -11.21
C ALA A 311 10.61 -7.61 -12.53
N ALA A 312 9.53 -6.83 -12.49
CA ALA A 312 8.80 -6.46 -13.69
C ALA A 312 9.42 -5.24 -14.39
N PRO A 313 9.33 -5.14 -15.73
CA PRO A 313 9.74 -3.93 -16.44
C PRO A 313 8.98 -2.70 -15.90
N ASN A 314 9.67 -1.59 -15.74
CA ASN A 314 9.15 -0.33 -15.18
C ASN A 314 8.57 -0.45 -13.76
N GLN A 315 8.94 -1.47 -13.02
CA GLN A 315 8.64 -1.63 -11.61
C GLN A 315 9.88 -1.30 -10.75
N PHE A 316 9.64 -0.60 -9.65
CA PHE A 316 10.68 -0.08 -8.77
C PHE A 316 10.22 -0.16 -7.32
N GLU A 317 11.19 -0.06 -6.40
CA GLU A 317 10.93 -0.03 -4.96
C GLU A 317 11.67 1.11 -4.27
N LEU A 318 11.07 1.64 -3.22
CA LEU A 318 11.69 2.51 -2.23
C LEU A 318 11.46 1.95 -0.84
N ALA A 319 12.54 1.76 -0.07
CA ALA A 319 12.50 1.29 1.30
C ALA A 319 13.23 2.26 2.25
N PRO A 320 12.61 2.70 3.36
CA PRO A 320 13.25 3.53 4.38
C PRO A 320 13.97 2.69 5.45
N ILE A 321 14.67 3.37 6.35
CA ILE A 321 15.02 2.80 7.65
C ILE A 321 13.71 2.65 8.45
N TYR A 322 13.56 1.56 9.20
CA TYR A 322 12.39 1.34 10.05
C TYR A 322 12.29 2.39 11.18
N GLU A 323 11.06 2.72 11.53
CA GLU A 323 10.75 3.73 12.54
C GLU A 323 9.68 3.22 13.52
N GLU A 324 9.32 4.04 14.52
CA GLU A 324 8.12 3.82 15.31
C GLU A 324 6.90 3.73 14.39
N CYS A 325 5.99 2.79 14.69
CA CYS A 325 4.97 2.36 13.74
C CYS A 325 3.99 3.48 13.33
N ASN A 326 3.59 4.38 14.25
CA ASN A 326 2.70 5.51 13.92
C ASN A 326 3.39 6.46 12.93
N LEU A 327 4.64 6.84 13.23
CA LEU A 327 5.44 7.71 12.36
C LEU A 327 5.72 7.04 11.01
N ALA A 328 6.05 5.76 10.99
CA ALA A 328 6.29 5.01 9.76
C ALA A 328 5.04 4.97 8.85
N VAL A 329 3.85 4.84 9.43
CA VAL A 329 2.58 4.89 8.68
C VAL A 329 2.34 6.29 8.09
N ASP A 330 2.55 7.35 8.87
CA ASP A 330 2.43 8.73 8.35
C ASP A 330 3.44 8.97 7.22
N HIS A 331 4.69 8.56 7.38
CA HIS A 331 5.72 8.68 6.35
C HIS A 331 5.39 7.89 5.08
N ASN A 332 4.75 6.71 5.19
CA ASN A 332 4.31 5.97 4.03
C ASN A 332 3.18 6.69 3.27
N MET A 333 2.21 7.25 3.97
CA MET A 333 1.14 8.02 3.32
C MET A 333 1.69 9.27 2.66
N LEU A 334 2.65 9.94 3.30
CA LEU A 334 3.30 11.13 2.78
C LEU A 334 4.14 10.81 1.54
N ILE A 335 4.96 9.72 1.55
CA ILE A 335 5.77 9.35 0.39
C ILE A 335 4.90 8.99 -0.82
N MET A 336 3.74 8.36 -0.63
CA MET A 336 2.81 8.06 -1.72
C MET A 336 2.27 9.34 -2.38
N ALA A 337 2.08 10.42 -1.63
CA ALA A 337 1.69 11.72 -2.16
C ALA A 337 2.85 12.40 -2.91
N ILE A 338 4.01 12.52 -2.27
CA ILE A 338 5.22 13.14 -2.85
C ILE A 338 5.66 12.44 -4.14
N MET A 339 5.62 11.11 -4.14
CA MET A 339 5.99 10.27 -5.29
C MET A 339 5.16 10.63 -6.53
N LYS A 340 3.86 10.90 -6.37
CA LYS A 340 2.98 11.32 -7.47
C LYS A 340 3.36 12.71 -8.01
N GLU A 341 3.74 13.63 -7.14
CA GLU A 341 4.17 14.97 -7.54
C GLU A 341 5.51 14.98 -8.25
N VAL A 342 6.52 14.33 -7.65
CA VAL A 342 7.86 14.24 -8.23
C VAL A 342 7.79 13.53 -9.58
N ALA A 343 7.02 12.44 -9.71
CA ALA A 343 6.85 11.73 -10.98
C ALA A 343 6.35 12.66 -12.10
N ARG A 344 5.37 13.52 -11.81
CA ARG A 344 4.87 14.50 -12.79
C ARG A 344 5.93 15.48 -13.26
N ARG A 345 6.80 15.95 -12.36
CA ARG A 345 7.94 16.84 -12.71
C ARG A 345 8.90 16.16 -13.68
N HIS A 346 9.03 14.83 -13.59
CA HIS A 346 9.86 13.99 -14.50
C HIS A 346 9.10 13.47 -15.73
N GLY A 347 7.85 13.90 -15.92
CA GLY A 347 7.00 13.44 -17.02
C GLY A 347 6.58 11.97 -16.91
N PHE A 348 6.50 11.47 -15.68
CA PHE A 348 5.99 10.15 -15.31
C PHE A 348 4.68 10.23 -14.54
N ARG A 349 4.01 9.09 -14.46
CA ARG A 349 2.94 8.80 -13.52
C ARG A 349 3.27 7.54 -12.73
N VAL A 350 3.05 7.60 -11.42
CA VAL A 350 3.18 6.45 -10.52
C VAL A 350 1.88 5.65 -10.53
N LEU A 351 1.99 4.35 -10.69
CA LEU A 351 0.88 3.41 -10.47
C LEU A 351 1.13 2.67 -9.17
N LEU A 352 0.23 2.84 -8.23
CA LEU A 352 0.23 2.16 -6.92
C LEU A 352 -0.77 1.00 -6.88
N HIS A 353 -1.58 0.81 -7.94
CA HIS A 353 -2.44 -0.36 -8.06
C HIS A 353 -1.60 -1.64 -7.97
N GLU A 354 -2.05 -2.64 -7.21
CA GLU A 354 -1.29 -3.85 -6.91
C GLU A 354 -1.02 -4.73 -8.13
N LYS A 355 -1.84 -4.63 -9.19
CA LYS A 355 -1.67 -5.39 -10.43
C LYS A 355 -2.02 -4.54 -11.65
N PRO A 356 -1.18 -3.53 -12.00
CA PRO A 356 -1.50 -2.64 -13.12
C PRO A 356 -1.40 -3.32 -14.47
N PHE A 357 -0.60 -4.37 -14.60
CA PHE A 357 -0.41 -5.12 -15.84
C PHE A 357 -0.60 -6.62 -15.60
N LYS A 358 -1.38 -7.27 -16.46
CA LYS A 358 -1.53 -8.73 -16.48
C LYS A 358 -0.25 -9.38 -17.04
N GLY A 359 0.11 -10.55 -16.57
CA GLY A 359 1.25 -11.32 -17.09
C GLY A 359 2.62 -10.95 -16.49
N VAL A 360 2.76 -9.85 -15.76
CA VAL A 360 3.98 -9.46 -15.03
C VAL A 360 3.72 -9.40 -13.53
N ASN A 361 4.77 -9.23 -12.71
CA ASN A 361 4.63 -9.10 -11.27
C ASN A 361 3.68 -7.96 -10.87
N GLY A 362 3.05 -8.10 -9.71
CA GLY A 362 2.32 -7.04 -9.04
C GLY A 362 3.19 -6.30 -8.02
N SER A 363 2.68 -5.19 -7.49
CA SER A 363 3.35 -4.38 -6.48
C SER A 363 2.75 -4.59 -5.10
N GLY A 364 3.61 -4.82 -4.13
CA GLY A 364 3.29 -4.92 -2.71
C GLY A 364 3.79 -3.73 -1.91
N LYS A 365 3.51 -3.81 -0.63
CA LYS A 365 4.05 -2.94 0.40
C LYS A 365 4.40 -3.83 1.60
N HIS A 366 5.58 -4.45 1.57
CA HIS A 366 5.96 -5.37 2.63
C HIS A 366 6.12 -4.62 3.95
N ASN A 367 5.45 -5.08 4.98
CA ASN A 367 5.50 -4.49 6.31
C ASN A 367 6.45 -5.30 7.20
N ASN A 368 7.65 -4.80 7.41
CA ASN A 368 8.63 -5.35 8.34
C ASN A 368 8.28 -4.91 9.77
N TRP A 369 7.67 -5.80 10.53
CA TRP A 369 7.17 -5.55 11.88
C TRP A 369 8.06 -6.16 12.95
N SER A 370 8.34 -5.41 14.01
CA SER A 370 9.10 -5.85 15.17
C SER A 370 8.69 -5.12 16.43
N LEU A 371 9.15 -5.62 17.60
CA LEU A 371 8.95 -5.02 18.90
C LEU A 371 10.31 -4.77 19.57
N GLY A 372 10.46 -3.61 20.22
CA GLY A 372 11.67 -3.26 20.97
C GLY A 372 11.35 -2.57 22.29
N THR A 373 12.19 -2.81 23.30
CA THR A 373 12.04 -2.21 24.64
C THR A 373 12.71 -0.85 24.72
N ASP A 374 12.28 -0.01 25.66
CA ASP A 374 12.94 1.24 26.06
C ASP A 374 14.36 1.02 26.64
N THR A 375 14.71 -0.22 26.98
CA THR A 375 16.06 -0.62 27.38
C THR A 375 16.96 -1.02 26.21
N GLY A 376 16.50 -0.84 24.96
CA GLY A 376 17.28 -1.08 23.73
C GLY A 376 17.34 -2.53 23.27
N VAL A 377 16.40 -3.38 23.68
CA VAL A 377 16.36 -4.79 23.34
C VAL A 377 15.31 -5.07 22.27
N LEU A 378 15.73 -5.68 21.14
CA LEU A 378 14.80 -6.18 20.12
C LEU A 378 14.22 -7.53 20.57
N LEU A 379 12.90 -7.62 20.67
CA LEU A 379 12.20 -8.80 21.20
C LEU A 379 12.14 -9.96 20.22
N MET A 380 12.23 -9.68 18.93
CA MET A 380 12.24 -10.66 17.85
C MET A 380 13.66 -11.09 17.45
N ALA A 381 14.69 -10.65 18.17
CA ALA A 381 16.07 -11.04 17.92
C ALA A 381 16.54 -12.08 18.96
N PRO A 382 17.22 -13.15 18.54
CA PRO A 382 17.82 -14.11 19.46
C PRO A 382 18.92 -13.44 20.27
N GLY A 383 19.11 -13.90 21.51
CA GLY A 383 20.11 -13.39 22.44
C GLY A 383 21.34 -14.28 22.55
N LYS A 384 22.22 -13.93 23.51
CA LYS A 384 23.46 -14.67 23.79
C LYS A 384 23.32 -15.62 24.98
N SER A 385 22.31 -15.44 25.83
CA SER A 385 22.05 -16.23 27.02
C SER A 385 20.74 -17.00 26.90
N ASP A 386 20.59 -18.06 27.68
CA ASP A 386 19.37 -18.88 27.71
C ASP A 386 18.13 -18.05 28.07
N LYS A 387 18.28 -17.10 28.99
CA LYS A 387 17.21 -16.18 29.37
C LYS A 387 16.79 -15.25 28.23
N GLU A 388 17.75 -14.72 27.46
CA GLU A 388 17.45 -13.90 26.29
C GLU A 388 16.80 -14.72 25.17
N ASN A 389 17.26 -15.95 24.98
CA ASN A 389 16.67 -16.88 24.01
C ASN A 389 15.27 -17.31 24.42
N LEU A 390 15.01 -17.54 25.70
CA LEU A 390 13.66 -17.82 26.20
C LEU A 390 12.71 -16.63 25.95
N ARG A 391 13.17 -15.39 26.17
CA ARG A 391 12.42 -14.20 25.82
C ARG A 391 12.11 -14.15 24.31
N PHE A 392 13.11 -14.33 23.46
CA PHE A 392 12.95 -14.36 22.01
C PHE A 392 11.90 -15.40 21.59
N ILE A 393 12.03 -16.64 22.04
CA ILE A 393 11.06 -17.70 21.75
C ILE A 393 9.66 -17.35 22.27
N THR A 394 9.56 -16.72 23.44
CA THR A 394 8.28 -16.27 23.98
C THR A 394 7.54 -15.35 22.99
N PHE A 395 8.24 -14.34 22.47
CA PHE A 395 7.61 -13.38 21.55
C PHE A 395 7.32 -14.00 20.18
N VAL A 396 8.22 -14.82 19.62
CA VAL A 396 7.99 -15.53 18.35
C VAL A 396 6.78 -16.46 18.45
N VAL A 397 6.71 -17.29 19.47
CA VAL A 397 5.64 -18.28 19.64
C VAL A 397 4.29 -17.59 19.87
N ASN A 398 4.26 -16.49 20.63
CA ASN A 398 3.03 -15.72 20.80
C ASN A 398 2.63 -14.98 19.52
N THR A 399 3.57 -14.54 18.69
CA THR A 399 3.26 -14.00 17.34
C THR A 399 2.59 -15.06 16.48
N LEU A 400 3.15 -16.28 16.41
CA LEU A 400 2.55 -17.39 15.66
C LEU A 400 1.15 -17.75 16.19
N ALA A 401 0.95 -17.73 17.50
CA ALA A 401 -0.34 -18.03 18.10
C ALA A 401 -1.38 -16.95 17.80
N ALA A 402 -0.97 -15.67 17.79
CA ALA A 402 -1.82 -14.55 17.38
C ALA A 402 -2.25 -14.67 15.91
N ILE A 403 -1.29 -14.98 15.01
CA ILE A 403 -1.55 -15.16 13.58
C ILE A 403 -2.49 -16.35 13.35
N TYR A 404 -2.31 -17.46 14.05
CA TYR A 404 -3.16 -18.63 13.90
C TYR A 404 -4.59 -18.36 14.40
N ARG A 405 -4.73 -17.71 15.57
CA ARG A 405 -6.03 -17.38 16.18
C ARG A 405 -6.85 -16.42 15.31
N HIS A 406 -6.21 -15.39 14.78
CA HIS A 406 -6.86 -14.33 13.98
C HIS A 406 -6.50 -14.40 12.50
N ASN A 407 -6.31 -15.64 11.99
CA ASN A 407 -5.87 -15.90 10.62
C ASN A 407 -6.75 -15.21 9.57
N GLY A 408 -8.07 -15.38 9.67
CA GLY A 408 -9.02 -14.76 8.76
C GLY A 408 -9.04 -13.23 8.85
N LEU A 409 -8.91 -12.65 10.04
CA LEU A 409 -8.84 -11.20 10.23
C LEU A 409 -7.58 -10.60 9.60
N LEU A 410 -6.42 -11.24 9.76
CA LEU A 410 -5.18 -10.79 9.13
C LEU A 410 -5.30 -10.84 7.60
N LYS A 411 -5.93 -11.87 7.04
CA LYS A 411 -6.28 -11.93 5.62
C LYS A 411 -7.19 -10.75 5.23
N ALA A 412 -8.25 -10.48 5.99
CA ALA A 412 -9.17 -9.39 5.71
C ALA A 412 -8.49 -8.01 5.76
N SER A 413 -7.46 -7.86 6.60
CA SER A 413 -6.72 -6.60 6.74
C SER A 413 -5.90 -6.20 5.51
N ILE A 414 -5.55 -7.17 4.66
CA ILE A 414 -4.78 -6.97 3.43
C ILE A 414 -5.62 -7.12 2.17
N MET A 415 -6.88 -7.56 2.29
CA MET A 415 -7.73 -7.81 1.13
C MET A 415 -8.36 -6.51 0.61
N SER A 416 -8.32 -6.35 -0.71
CA SER A 416 -9.01 -5.29 -1.45
C SER A 416 -9.34 -5.77 -2.85
N ALA A 417 -10.15 -5.02 -3.61
CA ALA A 417 -10.44 -5.32 -5.00
C ALA A 417 -9.17 -5.41 -5.86
N ALA A 418 -8.22 -4.50 -5.63
CA ALA A 418 -6.96 -4.43 -6.38
C ALA A 418 -5.96 -5.50 -5.93
N ASN A 419 -5.79 -5.70 -4.60
CA ASN A 419 -4.84 -6.68 -4.08
C ASN A 419 -5.28 -8.13 -4.35
N ALA A 420 -6.57 -8.41 -4.51
CA ALA A 420 -7.08 -9.72 -4.93
C ALA A 420 -6.50 -10.18 -6.27
N HIS A 421 -6.17 -9.27 -7.19
CA HIS A 421 -5.50 -9.58 -8.45
C HIS A 421 -4.02 -9.94 -8.30
N ARG A 422 -3.37 -9.48 -7.22
CA ARG A 422 -1.96 -9.71 -6.94
C ARG A 422 -1.74 -10.99 -6.12
N LEU A 423 -2.52 -11.20 -5.06
CA LEU A 423 -2.34 -12.31 -4.12
C LEU A 423 -2.46 -13.67 -4.83
N GLY A 424 -1.43 -14.52 -4.67
CA GLY A 424 -1.32 -15.81 -5.34
C GLY A 424 -0.85 -15.76 -6.80
N ALA A 425 -0.59 -14.57 -7.36
CA ALA A 425 0.06 -14.40 -8.65
C ALA A 425 1.60 -14.48 -8.51
N ALA A 426 2.33 -14.41 -9.64
CA ALA A 426 3.78 -14.48 -9.65
C ALA A 426 4.42 -13.52 -8.63
N GLU A 427 5.33 -14.05 -7.80
CA GLU A 427 6.09 -13.37 -6.73
C GLU A 427 5.27 -12.75 -5.59
N ALA A 428 3.95 -12.88 -5.61
CA ALA A 428 3.10 -12.44 -4.52
C ALA A 428 2.64 -13.62 -3.66
N PRO A 429 2.62 -13.52 -2.32
CA PRO A 429 2.18 -14.62 -1.47
C PRO A 429 0.71 -14.97 -1.74
N PRO A 430 0.31 -16.23 -1.53
CA PRO A 430 -1.10 -16.61 -1.63
C PRO A 430 -1.93 -15.94 -0.52
N ALA A 431 -3.24 -15.84 -0.76
CA ALA A 431 -4.17 -15.29 0.22
C ALA A 431 -4.44 -16.21 1.43
N ILE A 432 -3.55 -17.15 1.71
CA ILE A 432 -3.61 -18.05 2.88
C ILE A 432 -2.52 -17.61 3.85
N ILE A 433 -2.90 -17.04 4.98
CA ILE A 433 -1.93 -16.55 5.96
C ILE A 433 -1.24 -17.70 6.67
N SER A 434 0.01 -17.98 6.27
CA SER A 434 0.92 -18.90 6.92
C SER A 434 2.22 -18.19 7.28
N SER A 435 3.04 -18.80 8.16
CA SER A 435 4.28 -18.20 8.61
C SER A 435 5.47 -19.11 8.29
N PHE A 436 6.48 -18.51 7.64
CA PHE A 436 7.78 -19.11 7.40
C PHE A 436 8.75 -18.78 8.53
N LEU A 437 9.44 -19.76 9.07
CA LEU A 437 10.44 -19.59 10.13
C LEU A 437 11.86 -20.00 9.69
N GLY A 438 11.96 -20.77 8.64
CA GLY A 438 13.18 -21.44 8.22
C GLY A 438 13.46 -22.71 9.04
N SER A 439 14.23 -23.61 8.43
CA SER A 439 14.47 -24.97 8.94
C SER A 439 15.06 -24.99 10.37
N HIS A 440 15.91 -24.01 10.69
CA HIS A 440 16.58 -24.00 11.99
C HIS A 440 15.62 -23.67 13.14
N LEU A 441 14.88 -22.55 13.05
CA LEU A 441 13.93 -22.16 14.09
C LEU A 441 12.77 -23.15 14.19
N SER A 442 12.29 -23.68 13.06
CA SER A 442 11.29 -24.74 13.03
C SER A 442 11.77 -25.97 13.81
N SER A 443 13.01 -26.42 13.60
CA SER A 443 13.60 -27.56 14.35
C SER A 443 13.72 -27.27 15.85
N VAL A 444 14.09 -26.05 16.25
CA VAL A 444 14.14 -25.64 17.65
C VAL A 444 12.77 -25.74 18.31
N LEU A 445 11.71 -25.21 17.65
CA LEU A 445 10.35 -25.30 18.17
C LEU A 445 9.84 -26.74 18.27
N ASP A 446 10.14 -27.59 17.27
CA ASP A 446 9.75 -28.99 17.29
C ASP A 446 10.48 -29.79 18.41
N HIS A 447 11.75 -29.46 18.70
CA HIS A 447 12.46 -30.01 19.84
C HIS A 447 11.82 -29.58 21.17
N MET A 448 11.52 -28.28 21.34
CA MET A 448 10.87 -27.74 22.55
C MET A 448 9.44 -28.26 22.73
N GLU A 449 8.79 -28.74 21.69
CA GLU A 449 7.46 -29.36 21.78
C GLU A 449 7.51 -30.68 22.59
N THR A 450 8.62 -31.39 22.53
CA THR A 450 8.77 -32.75 23.07
C THR A 450 9.68 -32.84 24.31
N THR A 451 10.56 -31.87 24.53
CA THR A 451 11.55 -31.87 25.61
C THR A 451 11.45 -30.63 26.49
N ASP A 452 11.94 -30.70 27.73
CA ASP A 452 12.00 -29.57 28.65
C ASP A 452 13.26 -28.68 28.49
N ASP A 453 14.20 -29.12 27.63
CA ASP A 453 15.45 -28.43 27.41
C ASP A 453 15.26 -27.18 26.53
N VAL A 454 15.72 -26.05 27.03
CA VAL A 454 15.88 -24.84 26.19
C VAL A 454 17.16 -25.01 25.39
N VAL A 455 17.02 -25.37 24.12
CA VAL A 455 18.16 -25.61 23.21
C VAL A 455 18.98 -24.34 23.08
N LYS A 456 20.30 -24.46 23.05
CA LYS A 456 21.20 -23.37 22.64
C LYS A 456 20.83 -22.93 21.24
N ILE A 457 20.09 -21.84 21.16
CA ILE A 457 19.65 -21.24 19.92
C ILE A 457 20.84 -20.46 19.38
N LEU A 458 21.34 -20.92 18.21
CA LEU A 458 22.08 -20.14 17.24
C LEU A 458 23.58 -19.91 17.49
N SER A 459 24.38 -20.73 16.87
CA SER A 459 25.69 -20.31 16.39
C SER A 459 25.54 -19.70 14.99
N LYS A 460 26.10 -18.50 14.78
CA LYS A 460 26.23 -17.94 13.42
C LYS A 460 27.04 -18.93 12.58
N ARG A 461 26.58 -19.19 11.34
CA ARG A 461 27.30 -20.05 10.40
C ARG A 461 28.23 -19.19 9.55
N GLU A 462 29.46 -19.62 9.38
CA GLU A 462 30.43 -19.00 8.47
C GLU A 462 30.43 -19.76 7.15
N LEU A 463 30.30 -19.04 6.03
CA LEU A 463 30.49 -19.59 4.69
C LEU A 463 31.89 -19.20 4.17
N ARG A 464 32.71 -20.22 3.96
CA ARG A 464 34.04 -20.04 3.38
C ARG A 464 33.99 -20.29 1.88
N LEU A 465 34.14 -19.24 1.09
CA LEU A 465 34.16 -19.36 -0.36
C LEU A 465 35.52 -19.87 -0.89
N ASN A 466 36.57 -19.91 -0.04
CA ASN A 466 37.93 -20.28 -0.42
C ASN A 466 38.54 -19.43 -1.56
N ILE A 467 38.12 -18.17 -1.63
CA ILE A 467 38.66 -17.17 -2.56
C ILE A 467 39.58 -16.24 -1.75
N PRO A 468 40.90 -16.19 -2.00
CA PRO A 468 41.86 -15.54 -1.11
C PRO A 468 41.65 -14.06 -0.81
N ALA A 469 40.97 -13.32 -1.67
CA ALA A 469 40.72 -11.88 -1.51
C ALA A 469 39.32 -11.57 -0.95
N ILE A 470 38.52 -12.59 -0.74
CA ILE A 470 37.10 -12.41 -0.25
C ILE A 470 37.02 -12.87 1.19
N PRO A 471 36.51 -12.02 2.11
CA PRO A 471 36.35 -12.40 3.52
C PRO A 471 35.31 -13.52 3.67
N GLU A 472 35.40 -14.25 4.77
CA GLU A 472 34.41 -15.21 5.17
C GLU A 472 33.04 -14.53 5.38
N LEU A 473 31.97 -15.15 4.85
CA LEU A 473 30.62 -14.60 4.94
C LEU A 473 29.92 -15.13 6.19
N MET A 474 29.33 -14.24 6.95
CA MET A 474 28.43 -14.60 8.03
C MET A 474 27.03 -14.84 7.44
N ILE A 475 26.51 -16.04 7.60
CA ILE A 475 25.18 -16.40 7.08
C ILE A 475 24.15 -16.21 8.21
N ASP A 476 23.01 -15.60 7.90
CA ASP A 476 21.86 -15.59 8.79
C ASP A 476 21.26 -16.99 8.93
N ASN A 477 20.59 -17.21 10.07
CA ASN A 477 20.02 -18.52 10.38
C ASN A 477 18.73 -18.84 9.61
N THR A 478 18.18 -17.88 8.90
CA THR A 478 16.97 -17.99 8.08
C THR A 478 17.23 -17.50 6.67
N ASP A 479 16.71 -18.22 5.68
CA ASP A 479 16.59 -17.75 4.30
C ASP A 479 15.22 -17.06 4.13
N ARG A 480 15.00 -16.42 2.97
CA ARG A 480 13.71 -15.84 2.61
C ARG A 480 12.85 -16.84 1.85
N ASN A 481 11.57 -16.93 2.18
CA ASN A 481 10.57 -17.63 1.38
C ASN A 481 9.60 -16.63 0.76
N ARG A 482 9.77 -16.33 -0.52
CA ARG A 482 8.95 -15.37 -1.27
C ARG A 482 7.48 -15.78 -1.38
N THR A 483 7.16 -17.05 -1.15
CA THR A 483 5.79 -17.57 -1.19
C THR A 483 5.08 -17.50 0.15
N SER A 484 5.77 -17.12 1.23
CA SER A 484 5.16 -16.96 2.55
C SER A 484 4.58 -15.56 2.73
N PRO A 485 3.30 -15.42 3.11
CA PRO A 485 2.69 -14.13 3.38
C PRO A 485 3.18 -13.47 4.68
N PHE A 486 3.74 -14.26 5.60
CA PHE A 486 4.26 -13.77 6.89
C PHE A 486 5.55 -14.51 7.25
N ALA A 487 6.69 -13.92 6.92
CA ALA A 487 7.99 -14.56 7.02
C ALA A 487 8.84 -13.97 8.17
N PHE A 488 9.46 -14.86 8.97
CA PHE A 488 10.46 -14.44 9.93
C PHE A 488 11.81 -14.26 9.23
N THR A 489 12.42 -13.08 9.36
CA THR A 489 13.66 -12.69 8.67
C THR A 489 14.82 -12.43 9.64
N GLY A 490 14.88 -13.15 10.77
CA GLY A 490 15.99 -13.15 11.72
C GLY A 490 15.84 -12.24 12.93
N ASN A 491 15.20 -11.08 12.80
CA ASN A 491 14.92 -10.17 13.91
C ASN A 491 13.59 -9.43 13.82
N ARG A 492 12.76 -9.80 12.81
CA ARG A 492 11.45 -9.22 12.54
C ARG A 492 10.60 -10.19 11.74
N PHE A 493 9.31 -9.92 11.67
CA PHE A 493 8.40 -10.58 10.74
C PHE A 493 8.09 -9.63 9.58
N GLU A 494 8.12 -10.14 8.37
CA GLU A 494 7.77 -9.44 7.15
C GLU A 494 6.37 -9.87 6.71
N PHE A 495 5.40 -8.94 6.79
CA PHE A 495 4.03 -9.16 6.29
C PHE A 495 3.96 -8.75 4.83
N ARG A 496 4.13 -9.72 3.93
CA ARG A 496 4.29 -9.55 2.48
C ARG A 496 2.98 -9.37 1.73
N GLY A 497 1.86 -9.69 2.35
CA GLY A 497 0.54 -9.64 1.72
C GLY A 497 -0.06 -8.24 1.57
N VAL A 498 0.50 -7.21 2.20
CA VAL A 498 -0.01 -5.84 2.12
C VAL A 498 0.16 -5.29 0.71
N GLY A 499 -0.89 -4.66 0.17
CA GLY A 499 -0.89 -4.08 -1.18
C GLY A 499 -0.18 -2.73 -1.27
N SER A 500 0.34 -2.39 -2.45
CA SER A 500 1.09 -1.15 -2.66
C SER A 500 0.24 0.13 -2.52
N GLU A 501 -1.06 0.08 -2.83
CA GLU A 501 -1.98 1.21 -2.65
C GLU A 501 -2.48 1.33 -1.20
N ALA A 502 -2.47 0.24 -0.43
CA ALA A 502 -3.06 0.19 0.90
C ALA A 502 -2.34 1.06 1.93
N ASN A 503 -3.10 1.58 2.91
CA ASN A 503 -2.53 2.16 4.12
C ASN A 503 -1.98 1.03 5.02
N CYS A 504 -0.72 1.13 5.45
CA CYS A 504 -0.09 0.17 6.36
C CYS A 504 -0.88 -0.03 7.66
N ALA A 505 -1.60 1.00 8.11
CA ALA A 505 -2.35 0.96 9.36
C ALA A 505 -3.36 -0.19 9.42
N SER A 506 -4.03 -0.54 8.31
CA SER A 506 -5.02 -1.63 8.30
C SER A 506 -4.42 -2.95 8.79
N ALA A 507 -3.27 -3.34 8.23
CA ALA A 507 -2.55 -4.54 8.63
C ALA A 507 -1.96 -4.43 10.06
N MET A 508 -1.42 -3.26 10.41
CA MET A 508 -0.81 -3.03 11.72
C MET A 508 -1.83 -3.02 12.85
N ILE A 509 -3.01 -2.43 12.65
CA ILE A 509 -4.11 -2.46 13.63
C ILE A 509 -4.50 -3.91 13.95
N ALA A 510 -4.71 -4.74 12.92
CA ALA A 510 -5.07 -6.15 13.10
C ALA A 510 -3.96 -6.93 13.82
N LEU A 511 -2.70 -6.82 13.36
CA LEU A 511 -1.57 -7.55 13.91
C LEU A 511 -1.25 -7.13 15.36
N ASN A 512 -1.18 -5.83 15.64
CA ASN A 512 -0.88 -5.32 16.99
C ASN A 512 -1.97 -5.71 17.98
N THR A 513 -3.25 -5.63 17.59
CA THR A 513 -4.37 -6.00 18.46
C THR A 513 -4.38 -7.49 18.74
N ALA A 514 -4.15 -8.33 17.72
CA ALA A 514 -4.05 -9.78 17.87
C ALA A 514 -2.87 -10.17 18.79
N MET A 515 -1.74 -9.49 18.63
CA MET A 515 -0.56 -9.69 19.49
C MET A 515 -0.82 -9.25 20.93
N ALA A 516 -1.50 -8.12 21.14
CA ALA A 516 -1.87 -7.62 22.46
C ALA A 516 -2.80 -8.62 23.20
N GLU A 517 -3.82 -9.13 22.52
CA GLU A 517 -4.71 -10.14 23.09
C GLU A 517 -3.94 -11.40 23.45
N GLN A 518 -3.12 -11.92 22.54
CA GLN A 518 -2.37 -13.15 22.76
C GLN A 518 -1.37 -13.04 23.92
N LEU A 519 -0.65 -11.92 24.00
CA LEU A 519 0.28 -11.68 25.12
C LEU A 519 -0.46 -11.54 26.46
N THR A 520 -1.63 -10.92 26.47
CA THR A 520 -2.48 -10.84 27.67
C THR A 520 -2.95 -12.22 28.14
N ILE A 521 -3.39 -13.07 27.20
CA ILE A 521 -3.77 -14.45 27.50
C ILE A 521 -2.58 -15.25 28.01
N PHE A 522 -1.44 -15.16 27.32
CA PHE A 522 -0.20 -15.82 27.71
C PHE A 522 0.21 -15.44 29.15
N LYS A 523 0.24 -14.16 29.45
CA LYS A 523 0.58 -13.67 30.79
C LYS A 523 -0.34 -14.24 31.85
N ASN A 524 -1.66 -14.17 31.64
CA ASN A 524 -2.63 -14.68 32.61
C ASN A 524 -2.44 -16.19 32.87
N GLU A 525 -2.14 -16.98 31.84
CA GLU A 525 -1.88 -18.42 32.01
C GLU A 525 -0.58 -18.70 32.78
N VAL A 526 0.48 -17.91 32.54
CA VAL A 526 1.74 -18.02 33.26
C VAL A 526 1.53 -17.65 34.74
N ASP A 527 0.83 -16.53 35.02
CA ASP A 527 0.57 -16.09 36.39
C ASP A 527 -0.23 -17.12 37.18
N VAL A 528 -1.25 -17.72 36.56
CA VAL A 528 -2.03 -18.83 37.19
C VAL A 528 -1.16 -20.02 37.58
N LEU A 529 -0.12 -20.33 36.81
CA LEU A 529 0.81 -21.41 37.15
C LEU A 529 1.76 -21.02 38.27
N ILE A 530 2.23 -19.79 38.26
CA ILE A 530 3.08 -19.24 39.34
C ILE A 530 2.29 -19.20 40.65
N ASP A 531 1.05 -18.73 40.65
CA ASP A 531 0.17 -18.69 41.83
C ASP A 531 -0.13 -20.11 42.39
N LYS A 532 -0.07 -21.14 41.52
CA LYS A 532 -0.15 -22.54 41.93
C LYS A 532 1.17 -23.11 42.44
N GLY A 533 2.22 -22.30 42.56
CA GLY A 533 3.51 -22.67 43.14
C GLY A 533 4.56 -23.17 42.15
N LEU A 534 4.32 -23.07 40.83
CA LEU A 534 5.37 -23.38 39.85
C LEU A 534 6.47 -22.31 39.88
N ALA A 535 7.72 -22.73 39.68
CA ALA A 535 8.79 -21.78 39.40
C ALA A 535 8.50 -20.99 38.12
N LYS A 536 8.89 -19.71 38.10
CA LYS A 536 8.56 -18.81 36.96
C LYS A 536 9.04 -19.34 35.62
N GLU A 537 10.28 -19.84 35.57
CA GLU A 537 10.88 -20.41 34.36
C GLU A 537 10.12 -21.64 33.86
N ASP A 538 9.71 -22.53 34.77
CA ASP A 538 8.94 -23.74 34.42
C ASP A 538 7.53 -23.37 33.94
N ALA A 539 6.90 -22.35 34.55
CA ALA A 539 5.61 -21.84 34.12
C ALA A 539 5.70 -21.28 32.70
N LEU A 540 6.73 -20.46 32.40
CA LEU A 540 6.97 -19.91 31.06
C LEU A 540 7.16 -21.03 30.02
N VAL A 541 8.07 -21.97 30.26
CA VAL A 541 8.35 -23.07 29.33
C VAL A 541 7.09 -23.92 29.08
N ARG A 542 6.31 -24.20 30.13
CA ARG A 542 5.08 -24.95 30.01
C ARG A 542 4.04 -24.28 29.13
N VAL A 543 3.84 -22.97 29.30
CA VAL A 543 2.88 -22.21 28.49
C VAL A 543 3.39 -22.00 27.07
N ILE A 544 4.70 -21.73 26.89
CA ILE A 544 5.34 -21.64 25.56
C ILE A 544 5.10 -22.95 24.78
N ARG A 545 5.33 -24.13 25.40
CA ARG A 545 5.10 -25.43 24.77
C ARG A 545 3.65 -25.63 24.33
N LYS A 546 2.70 -25.17 25.16
CA LYS A 546 1.27 -25.18 24.79
C LYS A 546 1.07 -24.41 23.49
N TYR A 547 1.64 -23.19 23.38
CA TYR A 547 1.46 -22.35 22.22
C TYR A 547 2.28 -22.76 21.00
N ILE A 548 3.42 -23.45 21.17
CA ILE A 548 4.13 -24.13 20.08
C ILE A 548 3.19 -25.14 19.39
N LYS A 549 2.52 -25.99 20.19
CA LYS A 549 1.53 -26.96 19.68
C LYS A 549 0.33 -26.28 19.03
N TYR A 550 -0.23 -25.28 19.70
CA TYR A 550 -1.40 -24.54 19.23
C TYR A 550 -1.16 -23.84 17.88
N SER A 551 0.00 -23.22 17.70
CA SER A 551 0.37 -22.47 16.50
C SER A 551 1.01 -23.31 15.40
N LYS A 552 1.20 -24.61 15.60
CA LYS A 552 1.82 -25.51 14.61
C LYS A 552 1.14 -25.47 13.24
N PRO A 553 -0.20 -25.40 13.13
CA PRO A 553 -0.89 -25.34 11.84
C PRO A 553 -0.51 -24.15 10.95
N VAL A 554 -0.13 -23.00 11.53
CA VAL A 554 0.23 -21.80 10.74
C VAL A 554 1.66 -21.85 10.21
N ARG A 555 2.53 -22.72 10.76
CA ARG A 555 3.93 -22.83 10.32
C ARG A 555 4.03 -23.60 9.01
N PHE A 556 4.63 -22.98 7.99
CA PHE A 556 4.82 -23.60 6.70
C PHE A 556 6.12 -23.11 6.03
N ASP A 557 7.05 -24.02 5.82
CA ASP A 557 8.36 -23.72 5.22
C ASP A 557 8.46 -24.16 3.73
N GLY A 558 7.36 -24.65 3.15
CA GLY A 558 7.29 -25.15 1.77
C GLY A 558 6.89 -24.11 0.73
N ASN A 559 6.56 -24.59 -0.48
CA ASN A 559 6.09 -23.76 -1.58
C ASN A 559 4.61 -23.39 -1.42
N GLY A 560 4.33 -22.12 -1.05
CA GLY A 560 2.98 -21.59 -0.87
C GLY A 560 2.12 -21.52 -2.14
N TYR A 561 2.71 -21.67 -3.34
CA TYR A 561 1.97 -21.69 -4.61
C TYR A 561 1.42 -23.06 -5.00
N SER A 562 1.82 -24.12 -4.30
CA SER A 562 1.41 -25.49 -4.67
C SER A 562 -0.08 -25.72 -4.39
N LYS A 563 -0.72 -26.55 -5.22
CA LYS A 563 -2.12 -26.96 -5.01
C LYS A 563 -2.26 -27.80 -3.75
N GLU A 564 -1.26 -28.63 -3.49
CA GLU A 564 -1.17 -29.47 -2.28
C GLU A 564 -1.19 -28.62 -1.02
N TRP A 565 -0.55 -27.43 -1.06
CA TRP A 565 -0.61 -26.50 0.07
C TRP A 565 -2.02 -25.98 0.32
N CYS A 566 -2.78 -25.65 -0.72
CA CYS A 566 -4.16 -25.18 -0.54
C CYS A 566 -5.03 -26.24 0.17
N GLU A 567 -4.88 -27.51 -0.21
CA GLU A 567 -5.60 -28.62 0.41
C GLU A 567 -5.13 -28.85 1.85
N GLU A 568 -3.83 -28.82 2.09
CA GLU A 568 -3.24 -28.96 3.43
C GLU A 568 -3.64 -27.81 4.35
N ALA A 569 -3.66 -26.57 3.88
CA ALA A 569 -4.05 -25.39 4.64
C ALA A 569 -5.50 -25.50 5.13
N MET A 570 -6.42 -25.96 4.29
CA MET A 570 -7.81 -26.25 4.70
C MET A 570 -7.88 -27.30 5.82
N HIS A 571 -7.12 -28.40 5.70
CA HIS A 571 -7.06 -29.43 6.76
C HIS A 571 -6.45 -28.91 8.06
N ARG A 572 -5.55 -27.93 7.98
CA ARG A 572 -4.96 -27.26 9.15
C ARG A 572 -5.88 -26.22 9.78
N GLY A 573 -7.05 -25.96 9.18
CA GLY A 573 -8.02 -24.96 9.66
C GLY A 573 -7.62 -23.50 9.37
N LEU A 574 -6.76 -23.25 8.36
CA LEU A 574 -6.43 -21.91 7.91
C LEU A 574 -7.53 -21.36 7.00
N ASP A 575 -7.70 -20.05 6.99
CA ASP A 575 -8.67 -19.41 6.12
C ASP A 575 -8.22 -19.45 4.66
N CYS A 576 -8.96 -20.18 3.82
CA CYS A 576 -8.69 -20.34 2.39
C CYS A 576 -9.71 -19.62 1.49
N GLU A 577 -10.62 -18.78 2.06
CA GLU A 577 -11.56 -18.00 1.27
C GLU A 577 -10.83 -17.08 0.29
N ALA A 578 -11.24 -17.07 -0.98
CA ALA A 578 -10.63 -16.28 -2.04
C ALA A 578 -11.47 -15.06 -2.45
N SER A 579 -12.78 -15.09 -2.17
CA SER A 579 -13.70 -14.00 -2.50
C SER A 579 -13.48 -12.81 -1.57
N ALA A 580 -13.00 -11.69 -2.11
CA ALA A 580 -12.75 -10.49 -1.30
C ALA A 580 -13.98 -10.02 -0.50
N PRO A 581 -15.21 -9.94 -1.06
CA PRO A 581 -16.40 -9.61 -0.28
C PRO A 581 -16.68 -10.54 0.90
N LEU A 582 -16.42 -11.85 0.76
CA LEU A 582 -16.60 -12.83 1.82
C LEU A 582 -15.46 -12.77 2.86
N VAL A 583 -14.24 -12.47 2.42
CA VAL A 583 -13.11 -12.27 3.33
C VAL A 583 -13.36 -11.09 4.29
N PHE A 584 -14.02 -10.03 3.84
CA PHE A 584 -14.34 -8.89 4.71
C PHE A 584 -15.24 -9.26 5.89
N ASP A 585 -16.04 -10.32 5.80
CA ASP A 585 -16.88 -10.82 6.92
C ASP A 585 -16.04 -11.10 8.18
N ARG A 586 -14.73 -11.44 8.03
CA ARG A 586 -13.83 -11.78 9.14
C ARG A 586 -13.64 -10.66 10.17
N TYR A 587 -13.87 -9.40 9.79
CA TYR A 587 -13.90 -8.29 10.74
C TYR A 587 -15.06 -8.40 11.72
N LEU A 588 -16.17 -9.04 11.32
CA LEU A 588 -17.39 -9.18 12.10
C LEU A 588 -17.55 -10.57 12.75
N ASP A 589 -16.56 -11.45 12.58
CA ASP A 589 -16.50 -12.71 13.32
C ASP A 589 -16.48 -12.41 14.82
N LYS A 590 -17.19 -13.22 15.61
CA LYS A 590 -17.33 -13.02 17.05
C LYS A 590 -15.98 -12.85 17.76
N GLU A 591 -14.97 -13.63 17.37
CA GLU A 591 -13.63 -13.57 17.93
C GLU A 591 -12.94 -12.23 17.64
N SER A 592 -13.10 -11.72 16.41
CA SER A 592 -12.54 -10.42 16.02
C SER A 592 -13.20 -9.27 16.79
N VAL A 593 -14.54 -9.26 16.86
CA VAL A 593 -15.28 -8.24 17.60
C VAL A 593 -14.92 -8.25 19.09
N GLU A 594 -14.85 -9.44 19.71
CA GLU A 594 -14.46 -9.58 21.11
C GLU A 594 -13.02 -9.12 21.36
N MET A 595 -12.08 -9.46 20.47
CA MET A 595 -10.69 -9.03 20.57
C MET A 595 -10.58 -7.51 20.53
N PHE A 596 -11.15 -6.86 19.52
CA PHE A 596 -11.08 -5.39 19.39
C PHE A 596 -11.72 -4.68 20.58
N ARG A 597 -12.85 -5.18 21.07
CA ARG A 597 -13.51 -4.65 22.24
C ARG A 597 -12.70 -4.82 23.53
N LYS A 598 -12.13 -6.02 23.78
CA LYS A 598 -11.30 -6.31 24.97
C LYS A 598 -10.02 -5.50 25.01
N MET A 599 -9.42 -5.28 23.85
CA MET A 599 -8.20 -4.47 23.73
C MET A 599 -8.49 -2.97 23.62
N GLU A 600 -9.75 -2.55 23.67
CA GLU A 600 -10.20 -1.14 23.60
C GLU A 600 -9.75 -0.41 22.32
N VAL A 601 -9.59 -1.14 21.20
CA VAL A 601 -9.11 -0.59 19.94
C VAL A 601 -10.24 -0.07 19.08
N MET A 602 -11.29 -0.88 18.89
CA MET A 602 -12.49 -0.50 18.14
C MET A 602 -13.75 -1.06 18.79
N THR A 603 -14.84 -0.31 18.68
CA THR A 603 -16.19 -0.76 19.03
C THR A 603 -16.77 -1.63 17.91
N GLU A 604 -17.82 -2.40 18.21
CA GLU A 604 -18.54 -3.16 17.19
C GLU A 604 -19.16 -2.25 16.12
N THR A 605 -19.63 -1.07 16.51
CA THR A 605 -20.17 -0.06 15.58
C THR A 605 -19.12 0.41 14.60
N GLU A 606 -17.91 0.73 15.07
CA GLU A 606 -16.78 1.11 14.20
C GLU A 606 -16.37 -0.03 13.25
N LEU A 607 -16.36 -1.28 13.72
CA LEU A 607 -16.04 -2.44 12.88
C LEU A 607 -17.08 -2.65 11.78
N ARG A 608 -18.37 -2.57 12.10
CA ARG A 608 -19.46 -2.69 11.13
C ARG A 608 -19.37 -1.60 10.06
N ALA A 609 -19.18 -0.36 10.48
CA ALA A 609 -19.07 0.77 9.56
C ALA A 609 -17.87 0.63 8.62
N ARG A 610 -16.70 0.20 9.12
CA ARG A 610 -15.51 -0.02 8.30
C ARG A 610 -15.73 -1.15 7.30
N ASN A 611 -16.46 -2.17 7.68
CA ASN A 611 -16.78 -3.29 6.80
C ASN A 611 -17.76 -2.89 5.69
N GLU A 612 -18.78 -2.08 6.02
CA GLU A 612 -19.68 -1.48 5.02
C GLU A 612 -18.89 -0.65 3.98
N ILE A 613 -17.93 0.16 4.45
CA ILE A 613 -17.06 0.94 3.54
C ILE A 613 -16.23 0.02 2.64
N LYS A 614 -15.69 -1.10 3.15
CA LYS A 614 -14.91 -2.05 2.32
C LYS A 614 -15.77 -2.68 1.21
N TRP A 615 -17.00 -3.08 1.50
CA TRP A 615 -17.93 -3.60 0.50
C TRP A 615 -18.32 -2.53 -0.53
N GLU A 616 -18.61 -1.30 -0.06
CA GLU A 616 -18.93 -0.18 -0.95
C GLU A 616 -17.76 0.17 -1.87
N MET A 617 -16.54 0.25 -1.35
CA MET A 617 -15.34 0.51 -2.14
C MET A 617 -15.07 -0.60 -3.16
N TYR A 618 -15.22 -1.87 -2.77
CA TYR A 618 -15.11 -3.01 -3.69
C TYR A 618 -16.09 -2.86 -4.85
N THR A 619 -17.36 -2.65 -4.54
CA THR A 619 -18.42 -2.45 -5.53
C THR A 619 -18.11 -1.30 -6.50
N LYS A 620 -17.69 -0.15 -5.96
CA LYS A 620 -17.37 1.05 -6.76
C LYS A 620 -16.18 0.81 -7.68
N LYS A 621 -15.09 0.19 -7.20
CA LYS A 621 -13.91 -0.12 -8.03
C LYS A 621 -14.31 -1.01 -9.22
N ILE A 622 -14.98 -2.14 -8.99
CA ILE A 622 -15.43 -3.04 -10.08
C ILE A 622 -16.45 -2.34 -11.01
N GLN A 623 -17.33 -1.49 -10.47
CA GLN A 623 -18.28 -0.72 -11.28
C GLN A 623 -17.58 0.25 -12.22
N ILE A 624 -16.54 0.95 -11.76
CA ILE A 624 -15.73 1.87 -12.58
C ILE A 624 -15.04 1.08 -13.69
N GLU A 625 -14.37 -0.01 -13.36
CA GLU A 625 -13.70 -0.89 -14.34
C GLU A 625 -14.68 -1.40 -15.42
N ALA A 626 -15.85 -1.87 -15.01
CA ALA A 626 -16.88 -2.35 -15.94
C ALA A 626 -17.36 -1.26 -16.91
N ARG A 627 -17.50 -0.02 -16.44
CA ARG A 627 -17.89 1.10 -17.31
C ARG A 627 -16.77 1.49 -18.27
N VAL A 628 -15.54 1.57 -17.77
CA VAL A 628 -14.37 1.94 -18.59
C VAL A 628 -14.11 0.89 -19.67
N LEU A 629 -14.16 -0.40 -19.32
CA LEU A 629 -13.98 -1.47 -20.30
C LEU A 629 -15.08 -1.46 -21.37
N GLY A 630 -16.33 -1.26 -20.97
CA GLY A 630 -17.45 -1.14 -21.91
C GLY A 630 -17.29 0.03 -22.88
N ASP A 631 -16.84 1.20 -22.39
CA ASP A 631 -16.56 2.38 -23.23
C ASP A 631 -15.41 2.10 -24.20
N LEU A 632 -14.28 1.58 -23.72
CA LEU A 632 -13.15 1.19 -24.58
C LEU A 632 -13.56 0.21 -25.66
N ALA A 633 -14.31 -0.83 -25.32
CA ALA A 633 -14.76 -1.84 -26.26
C ALA A 633 -15.62 -1.24 -27.37
N LEU A 634 -16.62 -0.42 -27.03
CA LEU A 634 -17.58 0.12 -27.99
C LEU A 634 -17.04 1.31 -28.79
N ASN A 635 -16.23 2.17 -28.18
CA ASN A 635 -15.84 3.45 -28.79
C ASN A 635 -14.42 3.43 -29.39
N HIS A 636 -13.56 2.48 -28.99
CA HIS A 636 -12.19 2.36 -29.49
C HIS A 636 -11.95 1.04 -30.25
N ILE A 637 -12.23 -0.10 -29.64
CA ILE A 637 -11.81 -1.41 -30.17
C ILE A 637 -12.66 -1.83 -31.36
N ILE A 638 -13.97 -1.86 -31.20
CA ILE A 638 -14.90 -2.26 -32.27
C ILE A 638 -14.75 -1.37 -33.52
N PRO A 639 -14.74 -0.02 -33.43
CA PRO A 639 -14.54 0.82 -34.60
C PRO A 639 -13.19 0.58 -35.29
N THR A 640 -12.13 0.33 -34.54
CA THR A 640 -10.80 0.04 -35.08
C THR A 640 -10.76 -1.30 -35.83
N ALA A 641 -11.31 -2.35 -35.22
CA ALA A 641 -11.41 -3.66 -35.87
C ALA A 641 -12.27 -3.60 -37.16
N THR A 642 -13.39 -2.88 -37.11
CA THR A 642 -14.29 -2.73 -38.30
C THR A 642 -13.59 -1.97 -39.43
N LYS A 643 -12.78 -0.95 -39.14
CA LYS A 643 -11.99 -0.26 -40.17
C LYS A 643 -11.00 -1.20 -40.85
N TYR A 644 -10.31 -2.03 -40.08
CA TYR A 644 -9.36 -2.99 -40.64
C TYR A 644 -10.06 -4.07 -41.48
N GLN A 645 -11.21 -4.57 -41.00
CA GLN A 645 -12.05 -5.49 -41.80
C GLN A 645 -12.42 -4.90 -43.18
N SER A 646 -12.84 -3.62 -43.22
CA SER A 646 -13.16 -2.92 -44.46
C SER A 646 -11.95 -2.85 -45.38
N SER A 647 -10.76 -2.56 -44.86
CA SER A 647 -9.51 -2.53 -45.66
C SER A 647 -9.16 -3.90 -46.24
N LEU A 648 -9.34 -4.98 -45.51
CA LEU A 648 -9.12 -6.34 -45.96
C LEU A 648 -10.14 -6.75 -47.04
N LEU A 649 -11.42 -6.41 -46.85
CA LEU A 649 -12.47 -6.68 -47.83
C LEU A 649 -12.26 -5.89 -49.11
N ASP A 650 -11.83 -4.63 -49.03
CA ASP A 650 -11.44 -3.83 -50.19
C ASP A 650 -10.29 -4.48 -50.96
N ASN A 651 -9.33 -5.07 -50.29
CA ASN A 651 -8.24 -5.82 -50.91
C ASN A 651 -8.76 -7.06 -51.62
N VAL A 652 -9.65 -7.84 -51.01
CA VAL A 652 -10.26 -9.02 -51.62
C VAL A 652 -11.00 -8.63 -52.91
N ILE A 653 -11.87 -7.61 -52.89
CA ILE A 653 -12.63 -7.13 -54.06
C ILE A 653 -11.67 -6.68 -55.18
N LYS A 654 -10.60 -5.96 -54.86
CA LYS A 654 -9.63 -5.50 -55.85
C LYS A 654 -8.86 -6.66 -56.48
N MET A 655 -8.50 -7.67 -55.69
CA MET A 655 -7.86 -8.90 -56.19
C MET A 655 -8.78 -9.64 -57.18
N GLU A 656 -10.04 -9.84 -56.82
CA GLU A 656 -11.05 -10.46 -57.71
C GLU A 656 -11.19 -9.69 -59.03
N GLN A 657 -11.24 -8.35 -58.97
CA GLN A 657 -11.41 -7.48 -60.16
C GLN A 657 -10.19 -7.53 -61.12
N VAL A 658 -8.96 -7.63 -60.58
CA VAL A 658 -7.72 -7.54 -61.37
C VAL A 658 -7.29 -8.89 -61.94
N ILE A 659 -7.41 -9.97 -61.17
CA ILE A 659 -6.87 -11.28 -61.54
C ILE A 659 -7.95 -12.34 -61.78
N GLY A 660 -9.23 -11.96 -61.67
CA GLY A 660 -10.38 -12.84 -61.86
C GLY A 660 -10.85 -13.49 -60.56
N LYS A 661 -12.11 -13.88 -60.49
CA LYS A 661 -12.76 -14.29 -59.25
C LYS A 661 -12.14 -15.55 -58.63
N GLU A 662 -11.97 -16.62 -59.42
CA GLU A 662 -11.47 -17.91 -58.91
C GLU A 662 -10.05 -17.79 -58.30
N GLU A 663 -9.13 -17.12 -58.99
CA GLU A 663 -7.76 -16.91 -58.51
C GLU A 663 -7.71 -15.83 -57.42
N GLY A 664 -8.58 -14.79 -57.52
CA GLY A 664 -8.71 -13.76 -56.48
C GLY A 664 -9.16 -14.34 -55.14
N ASP A 665 -10.22 -15.18 -55.14
CA ASP A 665 -10.73 -15.88 -53.96
C ASP A 665 -9.65 -16.78 -53.34
N ARG A 666 -8.93 -17.54 -54.18
CA ARG A 666 -7.85 -18.43 -53.72
C ARG A 666 -6.70 -17.69 -53.01
N LEU A 667 -6.23 -16.60 -53.62
CA LEU A 667 -5.14 -15.80 -53.05
C LEU A 667 -5.58 -14.93 -51.88
N SER A 668 -6.86 -14.55 -51.77
CA SER A 668 -7.42 -13.74 -50.69
C SER A 668 -8.02 -14.57 -49.56
N SER A 669 -7.97 -15.90 -49.63
CA SER A 669 -8.59 -16.81 -48.65
C SER A 669 -8.16 -16.51 -47.21
N GLY A 670 -6.89 -16.18 -46.98
CA GLY A 670 -6.37 -15.79 -45.68
C GLY A 670 -6.98 -14.49 -45.14
N ASN A 671 -7.20 -13.48 -46.01
CA ASN A 671 -7.84 -12.23 -45.62
C ASN A 671 -9.31 -12.45 -45.25
N ILE A 672 -10.01 -13.31 -46.01
CA ILE A 672 -11.41 -13.67 -45.75
C ILE A 672 -11.52 -14.38 -44.38
N GLU A 673 -10.63 -15.31 -44.10
CA GLU A 673 -10.63 -16.03 -42.83
C GLU A 673 -10.35 -15.08 -41.64
N LEU A 674 -9.37 -14.16 -41.79
CA LEU A 674 -9.08 -13.15 -40.77
C LEU A 674 -10.27 -12.21 -40.52
N VAL A 675 -10.97 -11.79 -41.58
CA VAL A 675 -12.21 -10.98 -41.46
C VAL A 675 -13.29 -11.73 -40.67
N LYS A 676 -13.49 -13.04 -40.93
CA LYS A 676 -14.45 -13.86 -40.18
C LYS A 676 -14.07 -13.99 -38.71
N GLN A 677 -12.79 -14.24 -38.42
CA GLN A 677 -12.29 -14.32 -37.07
C GLN A 677 -12.52 -13.01 -36.30
N MET A 678 -12.15 -11.88 -36.87
CA MET A 678 -12.39 -10.57 -36.25
C MET A 678 -13.88 -10.27 -36.08
N ALA A 679 -14.73 -10.64 -37.04
CA ALA A 679 -16.18 -10.45 -36.93
C ALA A 679 -16.76 -11.24 -35.75
N GLY A 680 -16.32 -12.48 -35.56
CA GLY A 680 -16.71 -13.28 -34.40
C GLY A 680 -16.32 -12.62 -33.05
N HIS A 681 -15.09 -12.10 -32.93
CA HIS A 681 -14.69 -11.39 -31.72
C HIS A 681 -15.49 -10.09 -31.51
N VAL A 682 -15.76 -9.32 -32.58
CA VAL A 682 -16.57 -8.09 -32.50
C VAL A 682 -18.00 -8.40 -32.05
N GLU A 683 -18.62 -9.47 -32.58
CA GLU A 683 -19.96 -9.90 -32.20
C GLU A 683 -20.01 -10.30 -30.71
N GLU A 684 -19.05 -11.12 -30.25
CA GLU A 684 -18.96 -11.53 -28.84
C GLU A 684 -18.72 -10.35 -27.90
N ILE A 685 -17.83 -9.42 -28.23
CA ILE A 685 -17.63 -8.20 -27.44
C ILE A 685 -18.93 -7.42 -27.30
N ARG A 686 -19.68 -7.21 -28.39
CA ARG A 686 -20.97 -6.49 -28.33
C ARG A 686 -21.98 -7.21 -27.43
N ARG A 687 -22.09 -8.53 -27.56
CA ARG A 687 -22.98 -9.36 -26.75
C ARG A 687 -22.60 -9.28 -25.26
N LEU A 688 -21.33 -9.50 -24.97
CA LEU A 688 -20.81 -9.48 -23.57
C LEU A 688 -20.93 -8.11 -22.91
N VAL A 689 -20.66 -7.02 -23.64
CA VAL A 689 -20.83 -5.65 -23.10
C VAL A 689 -22.30 -5.35 -22.80
N ALA A 690 -23.21 -5.77 -23.67
CA ALA A 690 -24.64 -5.62 -23.39
C ALA A 690 -25.08 -6.42 -22.17
N GLU A 691 -24.61 -7.66 -22.03
CA GLU A 691 -24.85 -8.50 -20.86
C GLU A 691 -24.23 -7.90 -19.59
N LEU A 692 -23.00 -7.39 -19.65
CA LEU A 692 -22.33 -6.70 -18.55
C LEU A 692 -23.18 -5.53 -18.01
N VAL A 693 -23.76 -4.74 -18.91
CA VAL A 693 -24.65 -3.62 -18.52
C VAL A 693 -25.88 -4.13 -17.78
N GLU A 694 -26.51 -5.21 -18.23
CA GLU A 694 -27.71 -5.77 -17.58
C GLU A 694 -27.36 -6.40 -16.22
N ARG A 695 -26.29 -7.19 -16.11
CA ARG A 695 -25.83 -7.76 -14.83
C ARG A 695 -25.51 -6.66 -13.81
N ARG A 696 -24.84 -5.60 -14.23
CA ARG A 696 -24.57 -4.44 -13.39
C ARG A 696 -25.86 -3.73 -12.94
N LYS A 697 -26.89 -3.58 -13.80
CA LYS A 697 -28.18 -3.03 -13.41
C LYS A 697 -28.87 -3.90 -12.37
N VAL A 698 -28.78 -5.22 -12.49
CA VAL A 698 -29.34 -6.17 -11.51
C VAL A 698 -28.64 -6.01 -10.16
N ALA A 699 -27.30 -6.03 -10.16
CA ALA A 699 -26.51 -5.86 -8.94
C ALA A 699 -26.78 -4.50 -8.25
N ASN A 700 -26.94 -3.42 -9.01
CA ASN A 700 -27.24 -2.09 -8.47
C ASN A 700 -28.62 -1.96 -7.78
N ARG A 701 -29.55 -2.88 -8.03
CA ARG A 701 -30.87 -2.90 -7.33
C ARG A 701 -30.78 -3.48 -5.93
N ILE A 702 -29.67 -4.13 -5.60
CA ILE A 702 -29.44 -4.67 -4.27
C ILE A 702 -29.09 -3.50 -3.35
N THR A 703 -29.76 -3.44 -2.20
CA THR A 703 -29.64 -2.33 -1.24
C THR A 703 -28.58 -2.57 -0.18
N LEU A 704 -28.36 -3.83 0.22
CA LEU A 704 -27.34 -4.20 1.21
C LEU A 704 -25.97 -4.24 0.53
N GLU A 705 -25.01 -3.49 1.06
CA GLU A 705 -23.68 -3.34 0.43
C GLU A 705 -22.93 -4.67 0.35
N ARG A 706 -23.06 -5.52 1.37
CA ARG A 706 -22.44 -6.87 1.34
C ARG A 706 -22.96 -7.71 0.17
N GLU A 707 -24.26 -7.87 0.04
CA GLU A 707 -24.89 -8.66 -1.04
C GLU A 707 -24.62 -8.04 -2.40
N LYS A 708 -24.58 -6.72 -2.48
CA LYS A 708 -24.19 -6.00 -3.70
C LYS A 708 -22.75 -6.30 -4.08
N ALA A 709 -21.80 -6.25 -3.15
CA ALA A 709 -20.39 -6.57 -3.39
C ALA A 709 -20.22 -8.02 -3.86
N ILE A 710 -20.93 -8.97 -3.25
CA ILE A 710 -20.96 -10.38 -3.68
C ILE A 710 -21.52 -10.50 -5.12
N ALA A 711 -22.60 -9.81 -5.44
CA ALA A 711 -23.17 -9.82 -6.80
C ALA A 711 -22.20 -9.21 -7.83
N TYR A 712 -21.47 -8.16 -7.47
CA TYR A 712 -20.42 -7.60 -8.32
C TYR A 712 -19.25 -8.57 -8.51
N HIS A 713 -18.85 -9.28 -7.47
CA HIS A 713 -17.80 -10.31 -7.55
C HIS A 713 -18.21 -11.47 -8.44
N ASP A 714 -19.41 -12.02 -8.24
CA ASP A 714 -19.83 -13.26 -8.89
C ASP A 714 -20.40 -13.05 -10.31
N MET A 715 -21.03 -11.90 -10.56
CA MET A 715 -21.75 -11.67 -11.81
C MET A 715 -21.06 -10.67 -12.74
N VAL A 716 -20.35 -9.66 -12.19
CA VAL A 716 -19.82 -8.55 -12.99
C VAL A 716 -18.32 -8.75 -13.25
N ALA A 717 -17.52 -8.99 -12.22
CA ALA A 717 -16.07 -9.09 -12.35
C ALA A 717 -15.61 -10.18 -13.35
N PRO A 718 -16.19 -11.39 -13.41
CA PRO A 718 -15.77 -12.41 -14.37
C PRO A 718 -15.94 -11.97 -15.82
N MET A 719 -16.98 -11.17 -16.12
CA MET A 719 -17.22 -10.68 -17.48
C MET A 719 -16.15 -9.73 -17.99
N LEU A 720 -15.45 -9.03 -17.09
CA LEU A 720 -14.34 -8.16 -17.47
C LEU A 720 -13.22 -8.96 -18.12
N GLU A 721 -12.93 -10.13 -17.58
CA GLU A 721 -11.91 -11.03 -18.12
C GLU A 721 -12.37 -11.68 -19.46
N GLU A 722 -13.64 -12.06 -19.56
CA GLU A 722 -14.20 -12.61 -20.82
C GLU A 722 -14.11 -11.57 -21.94
N ILE A 723 -14.55 -10.34 -21.71
CA ILE A 723 -14.47 -9.25 -22.70
C ILE A 723 -13.00 -8.98 -23.07
N ARG A 724 -12.12 -8.91 -22.08
CA ARG A 724 -10.69 -8.71 -22.28
C ARG A 724 -10.08 -9.74 -23.21
N GLN A 725 -10.40 -11.04 -23.04
CA GLN A 725 -9.87 -12.11 -23.90
C GLN A 725 -10.15 -11.86 -25.39
N HIS A 726 -11.36 -11.43 -25.73
CA HIS A 726 -11.72 -11.11 -27.11
C HIS A 726 -11.00 -9.85 -27.62
N ILE A 727 -10.85 -8.82 -26.79
CA ILE A 727 -10.13 -7.59 -27.15
C ILE A 727 -8.64 -7.89 -27.38
N ASP A 728 -8.01 -8.67 -26.51
CA ASP A 728 -6.59 -9.04 -26.59
C ASP A 728 -6.31 -9.87 -27.87
N GLN A 729 -7.25 -10.70 -28.31
CA GLN A 729 -7.14 -11.40 -29.61
C GLN A 729 -7.23 -10.42 -30.79
N LEU A 730 -8.11 -9.41 -30.73
CA LEU A 730 -8.16 -8.37 -31.77
C LEU A 730 -6.87 -7.54 -31.80
N GLU A 731 -6.24 -7.27 -30.64
CA GLU A 731 -4.97 -6.53 -30.56
C GLU A 731 -3.82 -7.23 -31.31
N LEU A 732 -3.85 -8.58 -31.38
CA LEU A 732 -2.85 -9.37 -32.10
C LEU A 732 -2.96 -9.27 -33.60
N VAL A 733 -4.18 -9.19 -34.13
CA VAL A 733 -4.44 -9.35 -35.55
C VAL A 733 -4.76 -8.04 -36.29
N VAL A 734 -5.23 -7.02 -35.58
CA VAL A 734 -5.51 -5.70 -36.15
C VAL A 734 -4.22 -4.97 -36.50
N ASP A 735 -4.23 -4.33 -37.69
CA ASP A 735 -3.12 -3.52 -38.18
C ASP A 735 -2.63 -2.54 -37.08
N ASN A 736 -1.32 -2.57 -36.86
CA ASN A 736 -0.67 -1.76 -35.83
C ASN A 736 -0.82 -0.24 -36.06
N GLU A 737 -0.94 0.20 -37.34
CA GLU A 737 -1.16 1.60 -37.66
C GLU A 737 -2.61 2.04 -37.38
N LEU A 738 -3.57 1.13 -37.39
CA LEU A 738 -4.96 1.40 -37.04
C LEU A 738 -5.23 1.28 -35.54
N TRP A 739 -4.42 0.52 -34.80
CA TRP A 739 -4.62 0.31 -33.37
C TRP A 739 -4.33 1.58 -32.57
N THR A 740 -5.34 2.13 -31.89
CA THR A 740 -5.31 3.48 -31.32
C THR A 740 -4.70 3.61 -29.94
N LEU A 741 -4.64 2.51 -29.18
CA LEU A 741 -4.21 2.52 -27.77
C LEU A 741 -2.78 2.01 -27.59
N PRO A 742 -1.95 2.61 -26.71
CA PRO A 742 -0.62 2.09 -26.37
C PRO A 742 -0.67 0.62 -25.95
N LYS A 743 0.24 -0.19 -26.50
CA LYS A 743 0.40 -1.61 -26.20
C LYS A 743 1.34 -1.83 -25.02
N TYR A 744 1.32 -3.02 -24.42
CA TYR A 744 2.21 -3.37 -23.30
C TYR A 744 3.68 -3.12 -23.60
N ARG A 745 4.16 -3.46 -24.80
CA ARG A 745 5.55 -3.20 -25.20
C ARG A 745 5.94 -1.72 -25.15
N GLU A 746 4.99 -0.80 -25.29
CA GLU A 746 5.20 0.64 -25.22
C GLU A 746 5.12 1.15 -23.77
N LEU A 747 4.14 0.64 -23.02
CA LEU A 747 3.91 1.01 -21.63
C LEU A 747 5.02 0.52 -20.67
N LEU A 748 5.61 -0.64 -20.97
CA LEU A 748 6.55 -1.32 -20.07
C LEU A 748 8.02 -1.13 -20.45
N PHE A 749 8.34 -0.72 -21.69
CA PHE A 749 9.72 -0.70 -22.17
C PHE A 749 10.21 0.66 -22.69
N ILE A 750 9.38 1.70 -22.62
CA ILE A 750 9.77 3.07 -22.98
C ILE A 750 9.80 3.92 -21.71
N VAL A 751 11.03 4.19 -21.22
CA VAL A 751 11.25 4.97 -19.97
C VAL A 751 12.23 6.10 -20.23
#